data_1c0f6e678b646a31f1e3e8b5902ac3ad
#
_entry.id   1c0f6e678b646a31f1e3e8b5902ac3ad
#
_cell.length_a   1.000
_cell.length_b   1.000
_cell.length_c   1.000
_cell.angle_alpha   90.00
_cell.angle_beta   90.00
_cell.angle_gamma   90.00
#
_symmetry.space_group_name_H-M   'P 1'
#
loop_
_entity.id
_entity.type
_entity.pdbx_description
1 polymer ?
#
loop_
_entity_poly.entity_id
_entity_poly.type
_entity_poly.pdbx_seq_one_letter_code
_entity_poly.pdbx_strand_id
1 'polypeptide(L)'
;MTNASETPAHRYGAGLANQIEQKWQTFWKDNGTFNAPNPVGDLATGDPLPEDKLNVQDMFPYPSGAGLHVGHPLGYIATDVFARYNRMLGKNVLHTLGYDAFGLPAEQYAIQTGTHPRTTTEANIQNMKRQLGQLGLGHDPRRSVATTDPEFYKWTQWIFLQIYNAWFDEELQKARPIEELVRDLLTGARLTKDGRNFRDLTHAEKHKAIDEFRLVYLSDSMVNWCPGLGTVLANEEVTAEGRSERGNFPVFRKRLRQWMMRITDYSDRLLDDLDLLDWPEKVKAMQRNWIGRSRGAQVAFASEAGPLEVFTTRPDTLFGATYMVLAPEHPLVDALTADAFPADTDERWTNGAESPKVAVEKYRTAIAAKSDLERQENKEKTGVFLGSFATNPVSGEQVPIFIADYVLTGYGTGAIMAVPAHDERDYEFATVFGLPIVPVLDGDISEEAFTGDAPHINSANEQGLDLNGLGKDEGIAKAIEWLAANGAGEEKIQYKLRDWLFARQRYWGEPFPIVYDENGQAHGLPEDMLPVELPQVEDYNPVSFDPEDADSEPAPPLAKATDWVEVELDLGEGTKKYWRDTNVMPQWAGSSWYQLRYIDPTNQDAFCDIENERYWTGPRGENDPGGVDLYVGGVEHAVLHLLYARFWHKVLYDLGFVSSKEPYRRLFNQGYIQAYAYTDSRGVYVPAAEVEEKDGKFYRNGEEVNREYGKMGKSLKNAVAPDDICRDYGADTLRVYEMSMGPLDTSRPWATKDVVGAHRFLQRLWRLVVDEESGEVTVTDAALTEDDNKQLHRTIAGVRDDYEHLRDNTVVAKLIEFTNYLTKTYPSGAPRAAVTPLVQMVAPLAPHIAEELWAKLGHADTITFEPFPTFEESFLVDATIELPVQINGKVKARINVPTDASKEDTESLALADERVKELTDGKNVVKVIVVPGRMVNLVVK
;
A
#
# COMPACT_ATOMS: atom_id res chain seq x y z
N MET A 1 19.82 44.57 -38.29
CA MET A 1 19.13 44.97 -37.08
C MET A 1 17.74 44.35 -37.15
N THR A 2 17.62 43.15 -36.69
CA THR A 2 16.32 42.45 -36.54
C THR A 2 15.71 42.97 -35.23
N ASN A 3 14.56 43.69 -35.36
CA ASN A 3 13.75 44.10 -34.21
C ASN A 3 13.46 42.83 -33.37
N ALA A 4 14.04 42.75 -32.15
CA ALA A 4 13.49 41.92 -31.13
C ALA A 4 12.06 42.43 -30.88
N SER A 5 11.04 41.67 -31.29
CA SER A 5 9.66 41.99 -30.98
C SER A 5 9.57 41.93 -29.43
N GLU A 6 9.33 43.12 -28.83
CA GLU A 6 9.07 43.18 -27.39
C GLU A 6 7.92 42.21 -27.06
N THR A 7 8.13 41.35 -26.08
CA THR A 7 7.08 40.43 -25.59
C THR A 7 5.92 41.29 -25.07
N PRO A 8 4.65 41.05 -25.49
CA PRO A 8 3.50 41.80 -25.00
C PRO A 8 3.46 41.89 -23.49
N ALA A 9 3.11 43.08 -22.95
CA ALA A 9 3.19 43.39 -21.53
C ALA A 9 2.31 42.52 -20.65
N HIS A 10 1.20 42.01 -21.18
CA HIS A 10 0.21 41.19 -20.45
C HIS A 10 0.18 39.72 -20.93
N ARG A 11 1.24 39.29 -21.59
CA ARG A 11 1.37 37.91 -22.04
C ARG A 11 1.55 36.97 -20.84
N TYR A 12 0.79 35.86 -20.82
CA TYR A 12 0.97 34.80 -19.80
C TYR A 12 2.29 34.06 -20.05
N GLY A 13 3.32 34.48 -19.34
CA GLY A 13 4.64 33.87 -19.30
C GLY A 13 5.03 33.55 -17.86
N ALA A 14 6.21 33.01 -17.66
CA ALA A 14 6.69 32.55 -16.32
C ALA A 14 6.61 33.69 -15.27
N GLY A 15 7.02 34.91 -15.62
CA GLY A 15 6.99 36.05 -14.70
C GLY A 15 5.58 36.41 -14.23
N LEU A 16 4.61 36.52 -15.16
CA LEU A 16 3.23 36.80 -14.84
C LEU A 16 2.57 35.63 -14.08
N ALA A 17 2.84 34.39 -14.51
CA ALA A 17 2.35 33.18 -13.81
C ALA A 17 2.78 33.16 -12.35
N ASN A 18 4.07 33.38 -12.06
CA ASN A 18 4.58 33.41 -10.69
C ASN A 18 3.94 34.52 -9.83
N GLN A 19 3.68 35.70 -10.42
CA GLN A 19 2.99 36.81 -9.73
C GLN A 19 1.53 36.45 -9.39
N ILE A 20 0.81 35.87 -10.35
CA ILE A 20 -0.57 35.41 -10.16
C ILE A 20 -0.63 34.32 -9.07
N GLU A 21 0.26 33.35 -9.13
CA GLU A 21 0.35 32.24 -8.19
C GLU A 21 0.61 32.73 -6.75
N GLN A 22 1.58 33.62 -6.58
CA GLN A 22 1.87 34.22 -5.27
C GLN A 22 0.69 35.05 -4.72
N LYS A 23 0.03 35.84 -5.59
CA LYS A 23 -1.17 36.60 -5.21
C LYS A 23 -2.27 35.71 -4.65
N TRP A 24 -2.62 34.63 -5.35
CA TRP A 24 -3.73 33.78 -4.97
C TRP A 24 -3.40 32.83 -3.83
N GLN A 25 -2.18 32.34 -3.72
CA GLN A 25 -1.71 31.58 -2.55
C GLN A 25 -1.78 32.43 -1.27
N THR A 26 -1.40 33.70 -1.36
CA THR A 26 -1.53 34.65 -0.24
C THR A 26 -3.00 34.88 0.12
N PHE A 27 -3.87 35.10 -0.89
CA PHE A 27 -5.30 35.25 -0.70
C PHE A 27 -5.92 34.05 0.01
N TRP A 28 -5.67 32.84 -0.45
CA TRP A 28 -6.20 31.61 0.17
C TRP A 28 -5.74 31.45 1.61
N LYS A 29 -4.48 31.73 1.88
CA LYS A 29 -3.92 31.66 3.22
C LYS A 29 -4.57 32.66 4.18
N ASP A 30 -4.65 33.92 3.77
CA ASP A 30 -5.15 35.01 4.61
C ASP A 30 -6.66 34.88 4.91
N ASN A 31 -7.41 34.27 3.99
CA ASN A 31 -8.84 34.02 4.15
C ASN A 31 -9.20 32.64 4.70
N GLY A 32 -8.21 31.77 4.97
CA GLY A 32 -8.46 30.38 5.41
C GLY A 32 -9.37 29.63 4.45
N THR A 33 -9.19 29.83 3.14
CA THR A 33 -10.09 29.32 2.08
C THR A 33 -10.29 27.80 2.16
N PHE A 34 -9.27 27.05 2.55
CA PHE A 34 -9.32 25.59 2.62
C PHE A 34 -9.53 25.03 4.02
N ASN A 35 -9.88 25.90 4.99
CA ASN A 35 -10.21 25.49 6.33
C ASN A 35 -11.49 24.66 6.33
N ALA A 36 -11.42 23.41 6.78
CA ALA A 36 -12.57 22.54 6.88
C ALA A 36 -13.08 22.50 8.32
N PRO A 37 -14.33 22.89 8.59
CA PRO A 37 -14.89 22.91 9.94
C PRO A 37 -15.23 21.49 10.41
N ASN A 38 -15.02 21.26 11.72
CA ASN A 38 -15.48 20.08 12.44
C ASN A 38 -16.85 20.30 13.08
N PRO A 39 -17.58 19.22 13.43
CA PRO A 39 -18.80 19.32 14.24
C PRO A 39 -18.57 19.94 15.63
N VAL A 40 -17.48 19.56 16.30
CA VAL A 40 -17.16 19.98 17.66
C VAL A 40 -15.69 20.35 17.83
N GLY A 41 -15.32 20.97 18.93
CA GLY A 41 -13.94 21.31 19.30
C GLY A 41 -13.41 22.59 18.68
N ASP A 42 -12.10 22.78 18.70
CA ASP A 42 -11.42 24.02 18.30
C ASP A 42 -11.58 24.36 16.80
N LEU A 43 -11.82 23.37 15.98
CA LEU A 43 -12.00 23.55 14.54
C LEU A 43 -13.48 23.66 14.12
N ALA A 44 -14.41 23.74 15.08
CA ALA A 44 -15.80 23.98 14.82
C ALA A 44 -16.06 25.49 14.60
N THR A 45 -16.94 25.84 13.66
CA THR A 45 -17.39 27.23 13.44
C THR A 45 -18.65 27.57 14.20
N GLY A 46 -19.40 26.58 14.68
CA GLY A 46 -20.72 26.75 15.29
C GLY A 46 -21.86 26.84 14.27
N ASP A 47 -21.56 26.86 12.99
CA ASP A 47 -22.56 26.83 11.92
C ASP A 47 -22.95 25.39 11.57
N PRO A 48 -24.17 25.14 11.04
CA PRO A 48 -24.56 23.84 10.53
C PRO A 48 -23.61 23.39 9.40
N LEU A 49 -23.11 22.15 9.52
CA LEU A 49 -22.24 21.58 8.50
C LEU A 49 -23.05 20.95 7.36
N PRO A 50 -22.51 20.95 6.11
CA PRO A 50 -23.10 20.18 5.03
C PRO A 50 -23.21 18.69 5.40
N GLU A 51 -24.31 18.05 5.00
CA GLU A 51 -24.42 16.58 5.10
C GLU A 51 -23.43 15.91 4.16
N ASP A 52 -23.26 16.47 2.96
CA ASP A 52 -22.27 16.03 1.99
C ASP A 52 -20.88 16.51 2.38
N LYS A 53 -19.99 15.55 2.51
CA LYS A 53 -18.61 15.73 2.94
C LYS A 53 -17.68 14.78 2.22
N LEU A 54 -16.42 15.14 2.20
CA LEU A 54 -15.36 14.34 1.59
C LEU A 54 -14.08 14.44 2.41
N ASN A 55 -13.57 13.31 2.83
CA ASN A 55 -12.25 13.18 3.43
C ASN A 55 -11.29 12.60 2.39
N VAL A 56 -10.35 13.41 1.93
CA VAL A 56 -9.34 13.04 0.92
C VAL A 56 -7.96 13.12 1.54
N GLN A 57 -7.18 12.07 1.37
CA GLN A 57 -5.82 12.02 1.92
C GLN A 57 -4.85 11.35 0.95
N ASP A 58 -3.62 11.82 1.01
CA ASP A 58 -2.46 11.17 0.41
C ASP A 58 -1.67 10.43 1.49
N MET A 59 -0.95 9.39 1.10
CA MET A 59 0.09 8.84 1.96
C MET A 59 1.12 9.94 2.20
N PHE A 60 1.34 10.27 3.46
CA PHE A 60 2.19 11.40 3.81
C PHE A 60 3.68 11.12 3.52
N PRO A 61 4.44 12.14 3.08
CA PRO A 61 5.81 11.96 2.67
C PRO A 61 6.76 11.83 3.86
N TYR A 62 7.89 11.15 3.62
CA TYR A 62 9.06 11.20 4.47
C TYR A 62 9.91 12.45 4.13
N PRO A 63 10.20 13.37 5.09
CA PRO A 63 10.94 14.58 4.84
C PRO A 63 12.46 14.32 4.68
N SER A 64 12.87 13.92 3.48
CA SER A 64 14.27 13.70 3.14
C SER A 64 15.02 15.01 2.89
N GLY A 65 16.30 15.09 3.23
CA GLY A 65 17.16 16.25 2.96
C GLY A 65 17.35 16.59 1.49
N ALA A 66 17.00 15.64 0.65
CA ALA A 66 17.03 15.78 -0.80
C ALA A 66 15.93 16.71 -1.34
N GLY A 67 14.84 16.98 -0.59
CA GLY A 67 13.65 17.64 -1.08
C GLY A 67 12.86 16.79 -2.07
N LEU A 68 11.83 17.39 -2.67
CA LEU A 68 10.98 16.72 -3.66
C LEU A 68 11.62 16.72 -5.06
N HIS A 69 11.32 15.71 -5.86
CA HIS A 69 11.42 15.73 -7.32
C HIS A 69 10.01 15.67 -7.93
N VAL A 70 9.87 15.96 -9.21
CA VAL A 70 8.58 16.06 -9.92
C VAL A 70 7.73 14.78 -9.88
N GLY A 71 8.30 13.65 -9.52
CA GLY A 71 7.53 12.40 -9.34
C GLY A 71 6.71 12.34 -8.05
N HIS A 72 7.06 13.11 -7.02
CA HIS A 72 6.34 13.12 -5.74
C HIS A 72 4.97 13.79 -5.83
N PRO A 73 4.82 14.98 -6.46
CA PRO A 73 3.55 15.70 -6.44
C PRO A 73 2.46 15.12 -7.33
N LEU A 74 2.72 14.08 -8.13
CA LEU A 74 1.71 13.48 -9.01
C LEU A 74 0.42 13.10 -8.26
N GLY A 75 0.54 12.37 -7.16
CA GLY A 75 -0.58 12.02 -6.30
C GLY A 75 -1.20 13.25 -5.63
N TYR A 76 -0.37 14.14 -5.09
CA TYR A 76 -0.83 15.34 -4.36
C TYR A 76 -1.58 16.33 -5.27
N ILE A 77 -1.17 16.46 -6.52
CA ILE A 77 -1.90 17.29 -7.50
C ILE A 77 -3.24 16.62 -7.85
N ALA A 78 -3.26 15.32 -8.09
CA ALA A 78 -4.49 14.59 -8.42
C ALA A 78 -5.53 14.64 -7.29
N THR A 79 -5.13 14.46 -6.04
CA THR A 79 -6.02 14.59 -4.89
C THR A 79 -6.50 16.03 -4.68
N ASP A 80 -5.65 17.02 -4.94
CA ASP A 80 -6.03 18.43 -4.88
C ASP A 80 -7.05 18.79 -5.96
N VAL A 81 -6.87 18.30 -7.20
CA VAL A 81 -7.85 18.44 -8.28
C VAL A 81 -9.19 17.85 -7.86
N PHE A 82 -9.19 16.64 -7.35
CA PHE A 82 -10.41 15.97 -6.87
C PHE A 82 -11.07 16.71 -5.71
N ALA A 83 -10.28 17.19 -4.74
CA ALA A 83 -10.77 17.97 -3.61
C ALA A 83 -11.41 19.30 -4.06
N ARG A 84 -10.76 20.03 -4.98
CA ARG A 84 -11.29 21.31 -5.54
C ARG A 84 -12.58 21.09 -6.30
N TYR A 85 -12.65 20.06 -7.14
CA TYR A 85 -13.86 19.69 -7.86
C TYR A 85 -15.03 19.42 -6.88
N ASN A 86 -14.79 18.66 -5.80
CA ASN A 86 -15.82 18.34 -4.83
C ASN A 86 -16.25 19.56 -3.97
N ARG A 87 -15.35 20.53 -3.72
CA ARG A 87 -15.75 21.82 -3.11
C ARG A 87 -16.73 22.58 -4.00
N MET A 88 -16.49 22.58 -5.32
CA MET A 88 -17.41 23.19 -6.30
C MET A 88 -18.75 22.41 -6.41
N LEU A 89 -18.83 21.19 -5.93
CA LEU A 89 -20.07 20.44 -5.77
C LEU A 89 -20.80 20.77 -4.44
N GLY A 90 -20.24 21.66 -3.62
CA GLY A 90 -20.83 22.10 -2.36
C GLY A 90 -20.52 21.21 -1.17
N LYS A 91 -19.58 20.27 -1.28
CA LYS A 91 -19.19 19.39 -0.16
C LYS A 91 -18.27 20.12 0.83
N ASN A 92 -18.39 19.76 2.11
CA ASN A 92 -17.33 20.05 3.08
C ASN A 92 -16.17 19.09 2.84
N VAL A 93 -14.99 19.61 2.48
CA VAL A 93 -13.83 18.78 2.09
C VAL A 93 -12.73 18.94 3.11
N LEU A 94 -12.34 17.82 3.73
CA LEU A 94 -11.12 17.71 4.54
C LEU A 94 -10.00 17.18 3.64
N HIS A 95 -9.00 18.03 3.41
CA HIS A 95 -7.79 17.68 2.67
C HIS A 95 -6.60 18.34 3.35
N THR A 96 -5.63 17.55 3.73
CA THR A 96 -4.40 18.02 4.40
C THR A 96 -3.24 17.07 4.13
N LEU A 97 -2.04 17.47 4.52
CA LEU A 97 -0.83 16.68 4.40
C LEU A 97 0.04 16.91 5.65
N GLY A 98 0.55 15.80 6.20
CA GLY A 98 1.53 15.80 7.28
C GLY A 98 2.86 15.19 6.84
N TYR A 99 3.67 14.79 7.83
CA TYR A 99 5.04 14.31 7.59
C TYR A 99 5.31 13.07 8.44
N ASP A 100 5.70 11.98 7.77
CA ASP A 100 6.22 10.79 8.43
C ASP A 100 7.72 11.00 8.69
N ALA A 101 8.04 11.52 9.88
CA ALA A 101 9.33 12.16 10.11
C ALA A 101 10.31 11.35 10.97
N PHE A 102 9.87 10.28 11.64
CA PHE A 102 10.77 9.33 12.28
C PHE A 102 11.40 8.38 11.25
N GLY A 103 12.48 7.73 11.63
CA GLY A 103 13.09 6.66 10.85
C GLY A 103 14.60 6.78 10.64
N LEU A 104 15.14 5.73 10.06
CA LEU A 104 16.57 5.48 9.90
C LEU A 104 17.35 6.55 9.12
N PRO A 105 16.82 7.20 8.05
CA PRO A 105 17.62 8.17 7.29
C PRO A 105 18.08 9.38 8.09
N ALA A 106 17.21 9.93 8.94
CA ALA A 106 17.56 11.09 9.79
C ALA A 106 18.57 10.69 10.87
N GLU A 107 18.41 9.50 11.44
CA GLU A 107 19.33 8.96 12.44
C GLU A 107 20.73 8.71 11.85
N GLN A 108 20.81 8.09 10.68
CA GLN A 108 22.10 7.87 10.00
C GLN A 108 22.80 9.17 9.64
N TYR A 109 22.04 10.18 9.21
CA TYR A 109 22.62 11.51 8.97
C TYR A 109 23.14 12.14 10.26
N ALA A 110 22.40 11.99 11.36
CA ALA A 110 22.83 12.45 12.69
C ALA A 110 24.13 11.76 13.14
N ILE A 111 24.23 10.46 12.94
CA ILE A 111 25.44 9.67 13.23
C ILE A 111 26.64 10.18 12.44
N GLN A 112 26.46 10.44 11.14
CA GLN A 112 27.54 10.89 10.25
C GLN A 112 28.02 12.32 10.54
N THR A 113 27.12 13.21 10.97
CA THR A 113 27.39 14.65 11.08
C THR A 113 27.48 15.16 12.51
N GLY A 114 27.08 14.36 13.51
CA GLY A 114 26.94 14.80 14.90
C GLY A 114 25.78 15.78 15.13
N THR A 115 24.92 15.98 14.12
CA THR A 115 23.75 16.88 14.21
C THR A 115 22.56 16.14 14.77
N HIS A 116 21.82 16.74 15.73
CA HIS A 116 20.61 16.11 16.29
C HIS A 116 19.57 15.79 15.19
N PRO A 117 19.00 14.58 15.15
CA PRO A 117 18.05 14.19 14.09
C PRO A 117 16.85 15.14 13.98
N ARG A 118 16.36 15.69 15.10
CA ARG A 118 15.27 16.67 15.12
C ARG A 118 15.60 17.91 14.28
N THR A 119 16.80 18.49 14.47
CA THR A 119 17.22 19.70 13.75
C THR A 119 17.18 19.49 12.24
N THR A 120 17.72 18.37 11.78
CA THR A 120 17.71 18.00 10.34
C THR A 120 16.29 17.75 9.86
N THR A 121 15.50 17.00 10.62
CA THR A 121 14.10 16.66 10.28
C THR A 121 13.24 17.91 10.16
N GLU A 122 13.31 18.84 11.11
CA GLU A 122 12.57 20.10 11.07
C GLU A 122 12.97 20.98 9.88
N ALA A 123 14.26 21.07 9.57
CA ALA A 123 14.73 21.80 8.38
C ALA A 123 14.19 21.16 7.08
N ASN A 124 14.17 19.83 7.00
CA ASN A 124 13.64 19.10 5.85
C ASN A 124 12.12 19.30 5.70
N ILE A 125 11.36 19.27 6.82
CA ILE A 125 9.94 19.57 6.83
C ILE A 125 9.68 20.97 6.30
N GLN A 126 10.43 21.99 6.76
CA GLN A 126 10.25 23.36 6.30
C GLN A 126 10.54 23.49 4.79
N ASN A 127 11.59 22.85 4.29
CA ASN A 127 11.87 22.84 2.85
C ASN A 127 10.75 22.17 2.05
N MET A 128 10.25 21.05 2.52
CA MET A 128 9.14 20.33 1.86
C MET A 128 7.84 21.12 1.88
N LYS A 129 7.51 21.78 3.01
CA LYS A 129 6.38 22.73 3.10
C LYS A 129 6.49 23.84 2.08
N ARG A 130 7.68 24.41 1.90
CA ARG A 130 7.94 25.44 0.90
C ARG A 130 7.70 24.92 -0.52
N GLN A 131 8.24 23.75 -0.85
CA GLN A 131 8.10 23.15 -2.18
C GLN A 131 6.64 22.78 -2.49
N LEU A 132 5.91 22.19 -1.53
CA LEU A 132 4.48 21.87 -1.69
C LEU A 132 3.62 23.14 -1.76
N GLY A 133 3.97 24.18 -0.99
CA GLY A 133 3.28 25.46 -1.03
C GLY A 133 3.31 26.14 -2.40
N GLN A 134 4.41 25.99 -3.14
CA GLN A 134 4.52 26.52 -4.52
C GLN A 134 3.49 25.91 -5.49
N LEU A 135 3.04 24.68 -5.23
CA LEU A 135 2.07 23.99 -6.09
C LEU A 135 0.64 24.50 -5.91
N GLY A 136 0.39 25.32 -4.90
CA GLY A 136 -0.94 25.87 -4.61
C GLY A 136 -1.95 24.83 -4.15
N LEU A 137 -1.49 23.79 -3.43
CA LEU A 137 -2.35 22.74 -2.91
C LEU A 137 -3.34 23.30 -1.88
N GLY A 138 -4.62 22.94 -2.03
CA GLY A 138 -5.72 23.39 -1.17
C GLY A 138 -5.82 22.60 0.13
N HIS A 139 -4.72 22.53 0.89
CA HIS A 139 -4.68 21.86 2.18
C HIS A 139 -5.14 22.78 3.31
N ASP A 140 -5.82 22.20 4.32
CA ASP A 140 -6.09 22.87 5.59
C ASP A 140 -4.80 22.86 6.44
N PRO A 141 -4.09 24.00 6.59
CA PRO A 141 -2.79 24.02 7.26
C PRO A 141 -2.86 23.75 8.77
N ARG A 142 -4.05 23.92 9.37
CA ARG A 142 -4.29 23.69 10.81
C ARG A 142 -4.23 22.21 11.19
N ARG A 143 -4.34 21.31 10.19
CA ARG A 143 -4.44 19.86 10.37
C ARG A 143 -3.15 19.11 10.06
N SER A 144 -2.12 19.81 9.59
CA SER A 144 -0.82 19.21 9.30
C SER A 144 -0.11 18.79 10.59
N VAL A 145 0.39 17.57 10.63
CA VAL A 145 1.10 16.99 11.77
C VAL A 145 2.41 16.37 11.31
N ALA A 146 3.38 16.26 12.22
CA ALA A 146 4.58 15.46 12.04
C ALA A 146 4.64 14.36 13.10
N THR A 147 4.99 13.15 12.71
CA THR A 147 5.06 12.02 13.65
C THR A 147 6.07 12.21 14.77
N THR A 148 7.02 13.11 14.58
CA THR A 148 8.08 13.49 15.57
C THR A 148 7.63 14.52 16.60
N ASP A 149 6.45 15.12 16.44
CA ASP A 149 5.94 16.08 17.40
C ASP A 149 5.49 15.36 18.69
N PRO A 150 5.92 15.79 19.89
CA PRO A 150 5.50 15.16 21.14
C PRO A 150 3.98 15.12 21.33
N GLU A 151 3.26 16.12 20.84
CA GLU A 151 1.80 16.19 20.88
C GLU A 151 1.14 15.15 19.94
N PHE A 152 1.84 14.71 18.89
CA PHE A 152 1.40 13.62 18.03
C PHE A 152 1.74 12.27 18.63
N TYR A 153 3.02 12.01 18.96
CA TYR A 153 3.41 10.68 19.43
C TYR A 153 2.95 10.35 20.85
N LYS A 154 2.55 11.35 21.66
CA LYS A 154 1.75 11.11 22.87
C LYS A 154 0.60 10.17 22.59
N TRP A 155 -0.12 10.39 21.51
CA TRP A 155 -1.27 9.58 21.12
C TRP A 155 -0.89 8.27 20.44
N THR A 156 0.23 8.18 19.76
CA THR A 156 0.81 6.90 19.35
C THR A 156 1.08 6.02 20.58
N GLN A 157 1.68 6.58 21.62
CA GLN A 157 1.94 5.89 22.89
C GLN A 157 0.64 5.51 23.60
N TRP A 158 -0.35 6.40 23.60
CA TRP A 158 -1.68 6.12 24.17
C TRP A 158 -2.37 4.96 23.46
N ILE A 159 -2.38 4.94 22.13
CA ILE A 159 -2.96 3.82 21.34
C ILE A 159 -2.21 2.53 21.62
N PHE A 160 -0.87 2.57 21.70
CA PHE A 160 -0.08 1.42 22.11
C PHE A 160 -0.53 0.87 23.47
N LEU A 161 -0.75 1.74 24.46
CA LEU A 161 -1.24 1.34 25.78
C LEU A 161 -2.65 0.72 25.72
N GLN A 162 -3.55 1.23 24.86
CA GLN A 162 -4.87 0.62 24.68
C GLN A 162 -4.76 -0.81 24.12
N ILE A 163 -3.87 -1.01 23.15
CA ILE A 163 -3.62 -2.35 22.58
C ILE A 163 -2.92 -3.26 23.59
N TYR A 164 -1.95 -2.74 24.35
CA TYR A 164 -1.27 -3.47 25.43
C TYR A 164 -2.25 -3.91 26.53
N ASN A 165 -3.20 -3.04 26.90
CA ASN A 165 -4.25 -3.31 27.87
C ASN A 165 -5.50 -3.95 27.26
N ALA A 166 -5.34 -4.67 26.15
CA ALA A 166 -6.40 -5.40 25.48
C ALA A 166 -5.98 -6.85 25.21
N TRP A 167 -7.00 -7.70 25.09
CA TRP A 167 -6.87 -9.10 24.69
C TRP A 167 -7.93 -9.44 23.65
N PHE A 168 -7.66 -10.42 22.80
CA PHE A 168 -8.61 -10.85 21.77
C PHE A 168 -9.50 -11.97 22.31
N ASP A 169 -10.80 -11.75 22.31
CA ASP A 169 -11.81 -12.75 22.66
C ASP A 169 -12.21 -13.53 21.42
N GLU A 170 -11.75 -14.78 21.34
CA GLU A 170 -11.99 -15.67 20.19
C GLU A 170 -13.47 -16.03 20.02
N GLU A 171 -14.28 -16.05 21.10
CA GLU A 171 -15.71 -16.34 21.03
C GLU A 171 -16.49 -15.16 20.45
N LEU A 172 -16.12 -13.92 20.82
CA LEU A 172 -16.74 -12.69 20.34
C LEU A 172 -16.05 -12.12 19.10
N GLN A 173 -14.91 -12.68 18.70
CA GLN A 173 -14.11 -12.24 17.55
C GLN A 173 -13.76 -10.73 17.59
N LYS A 174 -13.36 -10.24 18.78
CA LYS A 174 -13.00 -8.82 18.98
C LYS A 174 -12.05 -8.63 20.16
N ALA A 175 -11.34 -7.49 20.15
CA ALA A 175 -10.58 -7.06 21.32
C ALA A 175 -11.51 -6.60 22.44
N ARG A 176 -11.08 -6.87 23.67
CA ARG A 176 -11.73 -6.43 24.92
C ARG A 176 -10.68 -5.88 25.90
N PRO A 177 -11.07 -4.96 26.82
CA PRO A 177 -10.18 -4.50 27.87
C PRO A 177 -9.65 -5.63 28.75
N ILE A 178 -8.38 -5.52 29.17
CA ILE A 178 -7.69 -6.56 29.95
C ILE A 178 -8.35 -6.81 31.32
N GLU A 179 -8.99 -5.79 31.89
CA GLU A 179 -9.71 -5.88 33.16
C GLU A 179 -10.88 -6.87 33.07
N GLU A 180 -11.49 -7.01 31.90
CA GLU A 180 -12.56 -8.00 31.69
C GLU A 180 -11.99 -9.42 31.70
N LEU A 181 -10.83 -9.64 31.09
CA LEU A 181 -10.11 -10.92 31.17
C LEU A 181 -9.77 -11.27 32.63
N VAL A 182 -9.19 -10.32 33.36
CA VAL A 182 -8.80 -10.53 34.77
C VAL A 182 -10.02 -10.92 35.60
N ARG A 183 -11.17 -10.29 35.38
CA ARG A 183 -12.45 -10.64 36.03
C ARG A 183 -12.87 -12.06 35.67
N ASP A 184 -12.83 -12.44 34.40
CA ASP A 184 -13.20 -13.78 33.92
C ASP A 184 -12.29 -14.88 34.51
N LEU A 185 -10.98 -14.61 34.59
CA LEU A 185 -10.00 -15.50 35.22
C LEU A 185 -10.21 -15.60 36.73
N LEU A 186 -10.49 -14.49 37.42
CA LEU A 186 -10.78 -14.46 38.88
C LEU A 186 -12.08 -15.18 39.25
N THR A 187 -13.10 -15.10 38.42
CA THR A 187 -14.39 -15.77 38.65
C THR A 187 -14.34 -17.24 38.26
N GLY A 188 -13.34 -17.70 37.52
CA GLY A 188 -13.26 -19.04 36.97
C GLY A 188 -14.11 -19.23 35.70
N ALA A 189 -14.68 -18.15 35.14
CA ALA A 189 -15.37 -18.19 33.86
C ALA A 189 -14.43 -18.53 32.71
N ARG A 190 -13.13 -18.22 32.89
CA ARG A 190 -12.05 -18.59 31.96
C ARG A 190 -10.89 -19.22 32.76
N LEU A 191 -10.22 -20.18 32.14
CA LEU A 191 -8.96 -20.74 32.64
C LEU A 191 -7.77 -20.05 31.97
N THR A 192 -6.58 -20.18 32.53
CA THR A 192 -5.33 -19.80 31.90
C THR A 192 -5.11 -20.59 30.59
N LYS A 193 -4.24 -20.13 29.69
CA LYS A 193 -3.97 -20.86 28.42
C LYS A 193 -3.44 -22.30 28.65
N ASP A 194 -2.75 -22.54 29.79
CA ASP A 194 -2.29 -23.87 30.20
C ASP A 194 -3.33 -24.66 31.02
N GLY A 195 -4.57 -24.16 31.10
CA GLY A 195 -5.70 -24.82 31.70
C GLY A 195 -5.73 -24.79 33.25
N ARG A 196 -4.86 -23.98 33.91
CA ARG A 196 -4.84 -23.86 35.38
C ARG A 196 -5.87 -22.85 35.89
N ASN A 197 -6.28 -23.02 37.15
CA ASN A 197 -7.11 -22.03 37.81
C ASN A 197 -6.26 -20.83 38.25
N PHE A 198 -6.61 -19.65 37.74
CA PHE A 198 -5.88 -18.41 38.01
C PHE A 198 -5.74 -18.07 39.51
N ARG A 199 -6.71 -18.44 40.35
CA ARG A 199 -6.69 -18.17 41.79
C ARG A 199 -5.54 -18.90 42.51
N ASP A 200 -5.15 -20.06 42.01
CA ASP A 200 -4.15 -20.91 42.62
C ASP A 200 -2.71 -20.50 42.28
N LEU A 201 -2.54 -19.54 41.40
CA LEU A 201 -1.28 -19.04 40.91
C LEU A 201 -0.62 -18.06 41.89
N THR A 202 0.71 -18.06 41.93
CA THR A 202 1.50 -17.01 42.57
C THR A 202 1.33 -15.64 41.83
N HIS A 203 1.75 -14.57 42.48
CA HIS A 203 1.66 -13.22 41.87
C HIS A 203 2.38 -13.15 40.50
N ALA A 204 3.60 -13.63 40.40
CA ALA A 204 4.39 -13.69 39.18
C ALA A 204 3.73 -14.56 38.09
N GLU A 205 3.18 -15.72 38.44
CA GLU A 205 2.46 -16.58 37.49
C GLU A 205 1.16 -15.94 37.00
N LYS A 206 0.45 -15.18 37.85
CA LYS A 206 -0.74 -14.44 37.45
C LYS A 206 -0.42 -13.39 36.36
N HIS A 207 0.66 -12.63 36.53
CA HIS A 207 1.09 -11.68 35.53
C HIS A 207 1.45 -12.37 34.20
N LYS A 208 2.24 -13.43 34.27
CA LYS A 208 2.58 -14.21 33.08
C LYS A 208 1.34 -14.76 32.38
N ALA A 209 0.37 -15.28 33.13
CA ALA A 209 -0.88 -15.79 32.58
C ALA A 209 -1.72 -14.72 31.89
N ILE A 210 -1.73 -13.47 32.42
CA ILE A 210 -2.38 -12.32 31.76
C ILE A 210 -1.62 -11.95 30.49
N ASP A 211 -0.30 -11.86 30.52
CA ASP A 211 0.55 -11.48 29.39
C ASP A 211 0.41 -12.44 28.19
N GLU A 212 0.10 -13.70 28.46
CA GLU A 212 -0.18 -14.71 27.41
C GLU A 212 -1.44 -14.38 26.57
N PHE A 213 -2.36 -13.57 27.08
CA PHE A 213 -3.57 -13.13 26.37
C PHE A 213 -3.43 -11.75 25.74
N ARG A 214 -2.50 -10.89 26.23
CA ARG A 214 -2.37 -9.52 25.71
C ARG A 214 -2.12 -9.49 24.21
N LEU A 215 -2.70 -8.50 23.53
CA LEU A 215 -2.41 -8.24 22.11
C LEU A 215 -0.98 -7.76 21.88
N VAL A 216 -0.33 -7.22 22.89
CA VAL A 216 1.11 -6.84 22.87
C VAL A 216 1.84 -7.64 23.94
N TYR A 217 2.92 -8.31 23.57
CA TYR A 217 3.66 -9.19 24.46
C TYR A 217 5.16 -9.20 24.15
N LEU A 218 5.95 -9.59 25.15
CA LEU A 218 7.39 -9.82 24.99
C LEU A 218 7.64 -11.28 24.60
N SER A 219 8.48 -11.47 23.59
CA SER A 219 8.87 -12.80 23.10
C SER A 219 10.35 -12.88 22.79
N ASP A 220 10.96 -14.00 23.13
CA ASP A 220 12.30 -14.36 22.67
C ASP A 220 12.20 -14.93 21.25
N SER A 221 12.14 -14.05 20.29
CA SER A 221 11.88 -14.36 18.88
C SER A 221 13.16 -14.34 18.06
N MET A 222 13.18 -15.18 16.99
CA MET A 222 14.21 -15.10 15.97
C MET A 222 14.03 -13.82 15.17
N VAL A 223 15.05 -12.98 15.18
CA VAL A 223 15.05 -11.66 14.53
C VAL A 223 16.19 -11.54 13.53
N ASN A 224 16.08 -10.58 12.62
CA ASN A 224 17.12 -10.23 11.67
C ASN A 224 18.05 -9.20 12.32
N TRP A 225 19.10 -9.63 12.97
CA TRP A 225 20.10 -8.77 13.60
C TRP A 225 21.11 -8.29 12.57
N CYS A 226 21.32 -6.97 12.50
CA CYS A 226 22.31 -6.35 11.65
C CYS A 226 23.37 -5.62 12.50
N PRO A 227 24.54 -6.24 12.78
CA PRO A 227 25.60 -5.63 13.58
C PRO A 227 26.11 -4.31 13.01
N GLY A 228 26.28 -4.23 11.67
CA GLY A 228 26.76 -3.02 11.00
C GLY A 228 25.83 -1.83 11.13
N LEU A 229 24.52 -2.05 11.33
CA LEU A 229 23.53 -1.02 11.64
C LEU A 229 23.21 -0.90 13.13
N GLY A 230 23.65 -1.87 13.95
CA GLY A 230 23.35 -1.93 15.39
C GLY A 230 21.87 -2.06 15.72
N THR A 231 21.07 -2.65 14.84
CA THR A 231 19.61 -2.77 15.00
C THR A 231 19.05 -4.05 14.42
N VAL A 232 17.86 -4.41 14.88
CA VAL A 232 17.03 -5.45 14.28
C VAL A 232 16.27 -4.88 13.07
N LEU A 233 16.18 -5.67 12.01
CA LEU A 233 15.50 -5.33 10.77
C LEU A 233 14.22 -6.15 10.62
N ALA A 234 13.18 -5.55 10.07
CA ALA A 234 12.02 -6.29 9.59
C ALA A 234 12.40 -7.12 8.35
N ASN A 235 11.60 -8.13 8.01
CA ASN A 235 11.90 -8.98 6.85
C ASN A 235 11.96 -8.18 5.55
N GLU A 236 11.18 -7.11 5.46
CA GLU A 236 11.11 -6.22 4.30
C GLU A 236 12.34 -5.29 4.16
N GLU A 237 13.14 -5.18 5.21
CA GLU A 237 14.39 -4.40 5.24
C GLU A 237 15.63 -5.27 4.89
N VAL A 238 15.41 -6.56 4.61
CA VAL A 238 16.46 -7.52 4.26
C VAL A 238 16.33 -7.91 2.79
N THR A 239 17.44 -7.81 2.04
CA THR A 239 17.47 -8.19 0.62
C THR A 239 17.45 -9.70 0.46
N ALA A 240 17.22 -10.17 -0.79
CA ALA A 240 17.26 -11.60 -1.13
C ALA A 240 18.62 -12.24 -0.81
N GLU A 241 19.70 -11.46 -0.82
CA GLU A 241 21.06 -11.92 -0.54
C GLU A 241 21.37 -11.95 0.97
N GLY A 242 20.38 -11.76 1.85
CA GLY A 242 20.58 -11.77 3.30
C GLY A 242 21.33 -10.54 3.85
N ARG A 243 21.19 -9.41 3.16
CA ARG A 243 21.86 -8.16 3.54
C ARG A 243 20.85 -7.06 3.84
N SER A 244 21.24 -6.06 4.61
CA SER A 244 20.40 -4.91 4.85
C SER A 244 20.22 -4.09 3.56
N GLU A 245 18.97 -3.67 3.28
CA GLU A 245 18.66 -2.78 2.14
C GLU A 245 19.52 -1.51 2.18
N ARG A 246 19.79 -1.01 3.39
CA ARG A 246 20.65 0.14 3.63
C ARG A 246 22.01 -0.28 4.14
N GLY A 247 23.06 0.23 3.52
CA GLY A 247 24.45 -0.04 3.91
C GLY A 247 24.96 -1.39 3.42
N ASN A 248 24.11 -2.27 2.90
CA ASN A 248 24.46 -3.57 2.36
C ASN A 248 25.30 -4.42 3.35
N PHE A 249 24.95 -4.40 4.64
CA PHE A 249 25.62 -5.16 5.68
C PHE A 249 25.05 -6.55 5.82
N PRO A 250 25.83 -7.54 6.26
CA PRO A 250 25.34 -8.87 6.61
C PRO A 250 24.24 -8.80 7.68
N VAL A 251 23.24 -9.67 7.55
CA VAL A 251 22.12 -9.80 8.51
C VAL A 251 22.13 -11.22 9.05
N PHE A 252 22.09 -11.38 10.36
CA PHE A 252 22.16 -12.65 11.03
C PHE A 252 20.84 -12.97 11.72
N ARG A 253 20.45 -14.24 11.73
CA ARG A 253 19.31 -14.72 12.52
C ARG A 253 19.74 -14.90 13.96
N LYS A 254 19.14 -14.14 14.87
CA LYS A 254 19.48 -14.17 16.31
C LYS A 254 18.18 -14.20 17.14
N ARG A 255 18.24 -14.89 18.28
CA ARG A 255 17.13 -14.90 19.23
C ARG A 255 17.29 -13.71 20.19
N LEU A 256 16.34 -12.77 20.14
CA LEU A 256 16.29 -11.59 20.99
C LEU A 256 14.92 -11.40 21.60
N ARG A 257 14.88 -10.83 22.81
CA ARG A 257 13.62 -10.45 23.47
C ARG A 257 13.08 -9.18 22.84
N GLN A 258 11.88 -9.25 22.25
CA GLN A 258 11.27 -8.20 21.47
C GLN A 258 9.79 -8.02 21.79
N TRP A 259 9.29 -6.79 21.64
CA TRP A 259 7.85 -6.53 21.60
C TRP A 259 7.24 -7.06 20.32
N MET A 260 6.15 -7.79 20.47
CA MET A 260 5.34 -8.37 19.40
C MET A 260 3.89 -7.91 19.52
N MET A 261 3.21 -7.72 18.38
CA MET A 261 1.76 -7.50 18.34
C MET A 261 1.05 -8.68 17.66
N ARG A 262 -0.04 -9.17 18.27
CA ARG A 262 -0.84 -10.32 17.78
C ARG A 262 -1.76 -9.91 16.62
N ILE A 263 -1.19 -9.39 15.54
CA ILE A 263 -1.94 -9.13 14.31
C ILE A 263 -2.59 -10.41 13.77
N THR A 264 -2.04 -11.58 14.09
CA THR A 264 -2.55 -12.88 13.69
C THR A 264 -3.93 -13.19 14.25
N ASP A 265 -4.29 -12.66 15.40
CA ASP A 265 -5.63 -12.81 15.98
C ASP A 265 -6.72 -12.15 15.12
N TYR A 266 -6.33 -11.17 14.28
CA TYR A 266 -7.19 -10.46 13.34
C TYR A 266 -7.16 -11.03 11.92
N SER A 267 -6.48 -12.14 11.67
CA SER A 267 -6.26 -12.69 10.31
C SER A 267 -7.56 -12.85 9.52
N ASP A 268 -8.60 -13.43 10.11
CA ASP A 268 -9.88 -13.62 9.44
C ASP A 268 -10.57 -12.30 9.13
N ARG A 269 -10.64 -11.39 10.09
CA ARG A 269 -11.27 -10.08 9.88
C ARG A 269 -10.50 -9.22 8.88
N LEU A 270 -9.16 -9.26 8.90
CA LEU A 270 -8.32 -8.58 7.91
C LEU A 270 -8.55 -9.14 6.50
N LEU A 271 -8.86 -10.43 6.39
CA LEU A 271 -9.12 -11.09 5.12
C LEU A 271 -10.55 -10.85 4.63
N ASP A 272 -11.53 -11.13 5.48
CA ASP A 272 -12.95 -11.08 5.11
C ASP A 272 -13.44 -9.65 4.84
N ASP A 273 -12.98 -8.67 5.62
CA ASP A 273 -13.35 -7.26 5.44
C ASP A 273 -12.73 -6.60 4.19
N LEU A 274 -11.80 -7.27 3.48
CA LEU A 274 -11.33 -6.80 2.16
C LEU A 274 -12.47 -6.67 1.15
N ASP A 275 -13.51 -7.47 1.27
CA ASP A 275 -14.66 -7.46 0.37
C ASP A 275 -15.54 -6.20 0.57
N LEU A 276 -15.41 -5.50 1.69
CA LEU A 276 -16.07 -4.22 1.97
C LEU A 276 -15.37 -3.02 1.34
N LEU A 277 -14.12 -3.18 0.88
CA LEU A 277 -13.25 -2.09 0.46
C LEU A 277 -13.30 -1.87 -1.07
N ASP A 278 -13.40 -0.59 -1.46
CA ASP A 278 -13.19 -0.16 -2.86
C ASP A 278 -11.68 0.06 -3.11
N TRP A 279 -10.97 -1.06 -3.13
CA TRP A 279 -9.52 -1.09 -3.34
C TRP A 279 -9.16 -1.82 -4.63
N PRO A 280 -8.01 -1.48 -5.26
CA PRO A 280 -7.53 -2.23 -6.42
C PRO A 280 -7.40 -3.73 -6.14
N GLU A 281 -7.92 -4.58 -7.01
CA GLU A 281 -7.88 -6.05 -6.84
C GLU A 281 -6.46 -6.58 -6.66
N LYS A 282 -5.47 -5.94 -7.28
CA LYS A 282 -4.06 -6.27 -7.10
C LYS A 282 -3.63 -6.13 -5.63
N VAL A 283 -4.03 -5.05 -4.96
CA VAL A 283 -3.70 -4.80 -3.55
C VAL A 283 -4.42 -5.79 -2.64
N LYS A 284 -5.72 -6.04 -2.90
CA LYS A 284 -6.48 -7.07 -2.17
C LYS A 284 -5.84 -8.45 -2.31
N ALA A 285 -5.43 -8.83 -3.52
CA ALA A 285 -4.73 -10.08 -3.77
C ALA A 285 -3.38 -10.16 -3.02
N MET A 286 -2.61 -9.07 -2.99
CA MET A 286 -1.36 -9.01 -2.22
C MET A 286 -1.62 -9.23 -0.72
N GLN A 287 -2.63 -8.61 -0.13
CA GLN A 287 -3.00 -8.82 1.27
C GLN A 287 -3.52 -10.23 1.52
N ARG A 288 -4.39 -10.78 0.66
CA ARG A 288 -4.86 -12.18 0.76
C ARG A 288 -3.70 -13.17 0.74
N ASN A 289 -2.74 -12.98 -0.16
CA ASN A 289 -1.56 -13.83 -0.27
C ASN A 289 -0.63 -13.69 0.95
N TRP A 290 -0.47 -12.49 1.47
CA TRP A 290 0.36 -12.22 2.65
C TRP A 290 -0.24 -12.83 3.92
N ILE A 291 -1.54 -12.69 4.12
CA ILE A 291 -2.27 -13.34 5.23
C ILE A 291 -2.26 -14.85 5.02
N GLY A 292 -2.47 -15.31 3.80
CA GLY A 292 -2.27 -16.69 3.38
C GLY A 292 -3.09 -17.71 4.16
N ARG A 293 -4.41 -17.48 4.32
CA ARG A 293 -5.33 -18.44 4.94
C ARG A 293 -5.38 -19.74 4.14
N SER A 294 -5.00 -20.84 4.76
CA SER A 294 -4.99 -22.17 4.17
C SER A 294 -5.86 -23.12 5.00
N ARG A 295 -6.81 -23.77 4.35
CA ARG A 295 -7.64 -24.82 4.96
C ARG A 295 -7.02 -26.17 4.66
N GLY A 296 -6.88 -27.00 5.66
CA GLY A 296 -6.26 -28.32 5.52
C GLY A 296 -6.50 -29.20 6.74
N ALA A 297 -5.56 -30.10 7.00
CA ALA A 297 -5.61 -30.95 8.16
C ALA A 297 -4.30 -30.87 8.97
N GLN A 298 -4.42 -30.90 10.29
CA GLN A 298 -3.32 -31.23 11.19
C GLN A 298 -3.33 -32.74 11.38
N VAL A 299 -2.21 -33.36 11.04
CA VAL A 299 -2.09 -34.85 11.05
C VAL A 299 -0.97 -35.24 11.96
N ALA A 300 -1.23 -36.25 12.82
CA ALA A 300 -0.27 -36.78 13.75
C ALA A 300 0.37 -38.08 13.21
N PHE A 301 1.67 -38.03 13.02
CA PHE A 301 2.51 -39.20 12.73
C PHE A 301 3.11 -39.74 14.04
N ALA A 302 2.86 -40.96 14.39
CA ALA A 302 3.40 -41.53 15.61
C ALA A 302 4.92 -41.71 15.52
N SER A 303 5.67 -41.28 16.53
CA SER A 303 7.12 -41.44 16.65
C SER A 303 7.54 -41.87 18.05
N GLU A 304 8.83 -42.22 18.21
CA GLU A 304 9.39 -42.62 19.52
C GLU A 304 9.37 -41.45 20.53
N ALA A 305 9.41 -40.20 20.06
CA ALA A 305 9.33 -38.99 20.90
C ALA A 305 7.91 -38.47 21.08
N GLY A 306 6.89 -39.22 20.68
CA GLY A 306 5.49 -38.85 20.72
C GLY A 306 4.96 -38.48 19.31
N PRO A 307 3.75 -37.92 19.22
CA PRO A 307 3.15 -37.56 17.96
C PRO A 307 3.92 -36.41 17.28
N LEU A 308 4.28 -36.64 16.04
CA LEU A 308 4.87 -35.62 15.14
C LEU A 308 3.74 -34.99 14.33
N GLU A 309 3.37 -33.78 14.68
CA GLU A 309 2.25 -33.08 14.04
C GLU A 309 2.70 -32.33 12.80
N VAL A 310 1.98 -32.52 11.69
CA VAL A 310 2.15 -31.77 10.44
C VAL A 310 0.85 -31.13 10.01
N PHE A 311 0.96 -29.96 9.38
CA PHE A 311 -0.15 -29.35 8.68
C PHE A 311 -0.02 -29.58 7.18
N THR A 312 -1.08 -30.05 6.54
CA THR A 312 -1.14 -30.20 5.08
C THR A 312 -2.43 -29.67 4.50
N THR A 313 -2.34 -28.96 3.37
CA THR A 313 -3.49 -28.58 2.56
C THR A 313 -3.98 -29.71 1.66
N ARG A 314 -3.21 -30.81 1.59
CA ARG A 314 -3.46 -31.97 0.74
C ARG A 314 -3.49 -33.26 1.55
N PRO A 315 -4.39 -33.43 2.55
CA PRO A 315 -4.51 -34.67 3.31
C PRO A 315 -4.93 -35.88 2.45
N ASP A 316 -5.50 -35.62 1.29
CA ASP A 316 -5.85 -36.59 0.26
C ASP A 316 -4.61 -37.32 -0.33
N THR A 317 -3.42 -36.75 -0.22
CA THR A 317 -2.17 -37.33 -0.73
C THR A 317 -1.36 -38.09 0.33
N LEU A 318 -1.87 -38.26 1.54
CA LEU A 318 -1.19 -38.94 2.66
C LEU A 318 -0.63 -40.31 2.31
N PHE A 319 -1.30 -41.10 1.46
CA PHE A 319 -0.78 -42.42 1.00
C PHE A 319 0.53 -42.33 0.21
N GLY A 320 0.84 -41.15 -0.34
CA GLY A 320 2.07 -40.85 -1.05
C GLY A 320 3.15 -40.22 -0.16
N ALA A 321 2.91 -40.05 1.14
CA ALA A 321 3.91 -39.52 2.06
C ALA A 321 4.94 -40.60 2.40
N THR A 322 6.15 -40.45 1.91
CA THR A 322 7.21 -41.46 1.97
C THR A 322 8.36 -41.07 2.90
N TYR A 323 8.42 -39.84 3.37
CA TYR A 323 9.35 -39.36 4.39
C TYR A 323 8.83 -38.13 5.11
N MET A 324 9.46 -37.79 6.23
CA MET A 324 9.16 -36.61 7.03
C MET A 324 10.37 -35.68 7.03
N VAL A 325 10.13 -34.38 7.04
CA VAL A 325 11.19 -33.38 7.18
C VAL A 325 10.84 -32.40 8.28
N LEU A 326 11.77 -32.19 9.22
CA LEU A 326 11.67 -31.20 10.27
C LEU A 326 12.59 -30.01 9.98
N ALA A 327 12.19 -28.84 10.47
CA ALA A 327 13.12 -27.73 10.59
C ALA A 327 14.26 -28.13 11.54
N PRO A 328 15.51 -27.75 11.23
CA PRO A 328 16.65 -28.08 12.10
C PRO A 328 16.52 -27.57 13.54
N GLU A 329 15.71 -26.53 13.74
CA GLU A 329 15.42 -25.91 15.05
C GLU A 329 14.19 -26.50 15.74
N HIS A 330 13.53 -27.52 15.16
CA HIS A 330 12.32 -28.09 15.70
C HIS A 330 12.59 -28.74 17.08
N PRO A 331 11.72 -28.52 18.10
CA PRO A 331 11.96 -29.00 19.47
C PRO A 331 12.19 -30.51 19.62
N LEU A 332 11.58 -31.33 18.76
CA LEU A 332 11.71 -32.78 18.79
C LEU A 332 12.96 -33.35 18.10
N VAL A 333 13.76 -32.52 17.40
CA VAL A 333 14.94 -32.99 16.66
C VAL A 333 15.90 -33.72 17.61
N ASP A 334 16.20 -33.17 18.78
CA ASP A 334 17.15 -33.75 19.69
C ASP A 334 16.63 -35.09 20.26
N ALA A 335 15.34 -35.21 20.57
CA ALA A 335 14.69 -36.41 21.06
C ALA A 335 14.56 -37.51 19.97
N LEU A 336 14.45 -37.12 18.70
CA LEU A 336 14.35 -38.03 17.55
C LEU A 336 15.71 -38.39 16.93
N THR A 337 16.79 -37.75 17.37
CA THR A 337 18.13 -38.01 16.86
C THR A 337 18.69 -39.29 17.56
N ALA A 338 18.80 -40.38 16.82
CA ALA A 338 19.31 -41.66 17.33
C ALA A 338 20.83 -41.61 17.65
N ASP A 339 21.30 -42.48 18.48
CA ASP A 339 22.72 -42.60 18.84
C ASP A 339 23.57 -43.17 17.70
N ALA A 340 22.99 -44.00 16.86
CA ALA A 340 23.63 -44.64 15.71
C ALA A 340 22.67 -44.74 14.53
N PHE A 341 23.19 -44.70 13.32
CA PHE A 341 22.42 -45.04 12.13
C PHE A 341 22.01 -46.52 12.11
N PRO A 342 20.77 -46.86 11.67
CA PRO A 342 20.37 -48.21 11.37
C PRO A 342 21.37 -48.89 10.41
N ALA A 343 21.55 -50.19 10.51
CA ALA A 343 22.59 -50.93 9.78
C ALA A 343 22.50 -50.82 8.22
N ASP A 344 21.26 -50.65 7.72
CA ASP A 344 20.97 -50.58 6.29
C ASP A 344 20.75 -49.11 5.80
N THR A 345 21.26 -48.12 6.53
CA THR A 345 21.12 -46.73 6.17
C THR A 345 21.87 -46.41 4.90
N ASP A 346 21.22 -45.80 3.92
CA ASP A 346 21.84 -45.32 2.67
C ASP A 346 22.92 -44.24 3.00
N GLU A 347 24.09 -44.36 2.39
CA GLU A 347 25.23 -43.49 2.62
C GLU A 347 24.89 -42.01 2.32
N ARG A 348 23.97 -41.76 1.37
CA ARG A 348 23.47 -40.41 1.05
C ARG A 348 22.75 -39.70 2.20
N TRP A 349 22.23 -40.48 3.15
CA TRP A 349 21.45 -39.95 4.28
C TRP A 349 22.32 -39.53 5.47
N THR A 350 23.56 -39.98 5.50
CA THR A 350 24.47 -39.77 6.64
C THR A 350 25.25 -38.47 6.58
N ASN A 351 25.24 -37.78 5.44
CA ASN A 351 26.08 -36.61 5.19
C ASN A 351 27.58 -36.84 5.51
N GLY A 352 28.04 -38.06 5.34
CA GLY A 352 29.40 -38.49 5.64
C GLY A 352 29.80 -38.45 7.13
N ALA A 353 28.82 -38.45 8.03
CA ALA A 353 29.04 -38.47 9.49
C ALA A 353 28.99 -39.91 10.02
N GLU A 354 29.65 -40.14 11.17
CA GLU A 354 29.71 -41.43 11.82
C GLU A 354 28.46 -41.75 12.69
N SER A 355 27.69 -40.72 13.02
CA SER A 355 26.42 -40.87 13.78
C SER A 355 25.43 -39.76 13.44
N PRO A 356 24.11 -40.00 13.70
CA PRO A 356 23.09 -38.96 13.51
C PRO A 356 23.37 -37.68 14.30
N LYS A 357 23.83 -37.79 15.56
CA LYS A 357 24.16 -36.62 16.41
C LYS A 357 25.23 -35.75 15.81
N VAL A 358 26.30 -36.33 15.31
CA VAL A 358 27.39 -35.60 14.63
C VAL A 358 26.90 -34.93 13.35
N ALA A 359 26.07 -35.65 12.58
CA ALA A 359 25.48 -35.13 11.35
C ALA A 359 24.57 -33.93 11.60
N VAL A 360 23.71 -34.01 12.60
CA VAL A 360 22.75 -32.94 13.00
C VAL A 360 23.50 -31.69 13.47
N GLU A 361 24.49 -31.85 14.37
CA GLU A 361 25.29 -30.72 14.89
C GLU A 361 26.03 -29.99 13.77
N LYS A 362 26.70 -30.74 12.89
CA LYS A 362 27.42 -30.20 11.75
C LYS A 362 26.47 -29.48 10.79
N TYR A 363 25.28 -30.04 10.53
CA TYR A 363 24.28 -29.44 9.65
C TYR A 363 23.71 -28.16 10.23
N ARG A 364 23.31 -28.13 11.51
CA ARG A 364 22.85 -26.94 12.22
C ARG A 364 23.86 -25.83 12.20
N THR A 365 25.14 -26.13 12.39
CA THR A 365 26.23 -25.14 12.30
C THR A 365 26.33 -24.54 10.90
N ALA A 366 26.25 -25.39 9.87
CA ALA A 366 26.38 -24.93 8.48
C ALA A 366 25.23 -24.03 8.01
N ILE A 367 24.03 -24.19 8.55
CA ILE A 367 22.85 -23.42 8.16
C ILE A 367 22.56 -22.22 9.06
N ALA A 368 23.22 -22.12 10.22
CA ALA A 368 22.97 -21.06 11.21
C ALA A 368 23.12 -19.63 10.64
N ALA A 369 23.98 -19.46 9.62
CA ALA A 369 24.22 -18.19 8.96
C ALA A 369 23.26 -17.88 7.80
N LYS A 370 22.43 -18.84 7.38
CA LYS A 370 21.49 -18.64 6.25
C LYS A 370 20.19 -17.96 6.71
N SER A 371 19.74 -16.98 5.96
CA SER A 371 18.42 -16.37 6.13
C SER A 371 17.29 -17.33 5.73
N ASP A 372 16.06 -17.09 6.20
CA ASP A 372 14.89 -17.89 5.80
C ASP A 372 14.65 -17.86 4.29
N LEU A 373 14.94 -16.74 3.64
CA LEU A 373 14.79 -16.58 2.20
C LEU A 373 15.84 -17.41 1.44
N GLU A 374 17.11 -17.33 1.84
CA GLU A 374 18.18 -18.16 1.27
C GLU A 374 17.89 -19.65 1.43
N ARG A 375 17.32 -20.05 2.55
CA ARG A 375 16.90 -21.42 2.81
C ARG A 375 15.76 -21.86 1.87
N GLN A 376 14.79 -20.97 1.60
CA GLN A 376 13.67 -21.27 0.69
C GLN A 376 14.08 -21.30 -0.79
N GLU A 377 14.98 -20.42 -1.18
CA GLU A 377 15.44 -20.29 -2.58
C GLU A 377 16.60 -21.21 -2.94
N ASN A 378 17.16 -21.93 -1.95
CA ASN A 378 18.28 -22.83 -2.17
C ASN A 378 17.93 -23.94 -3.16
N LYS A 379 18.59 -23.95 -4.30
CA LYS A 379 18.42 -24.99 -5.35
C LYS A 379 19.11 -26.29 -4.99
N GLU A 380 20.11 -26.25 -4.12
CA GLU A 380 20.81 -27.43 -3.66
C GLU A 380 20.02 -28.11 -2.54
N LYS A 381 19.57 -29.34 -2.77
CA LYS A 381 18.83 -30.10 -1.77
C LYS A 381 19.79 -30.74 -0.78
N THR A 382 19.79 -30.23 0.45
CA THR A 382 20.60 -30.73 1.54
C THR A 382 19.71 -31.19 2.70
N GLY A 383 20.16 -32.13 3.46
CA GLY A 383 19.43 -32.65 4.63
C GLY A 383 20.20 -33.77 5.34
N VAL A 384 19.71 -34.15 6.51
CA VAL A 384 20.31 -35.20 7.34
C VAL A 384 19.21 -36.10 7.92
N PHE A 385 19.42 -37.39 7.84
CA PHE A 385 18.56 -38.38 8.46
C PHE A 385 18.82 -38.45 9.98
N LEU A 386 17.75 -38.44 10.78
CA LEU A 386 17.84 -38.48 12.26
C LEU A 386 18.11 -39.87 12.82
N GLY A 387 18.09 -40.93 12.00
CA GLY A 387 18.19 -42.30 12.44
C GLY A 387 16.90 -42.89 13.00
N SER A 388 15.79 -42.14 12.96
CA SER A 388 14.48 -42.51 13.46
C SER A 388 13.39 -42.45 12.40
N PHE A 389 12.24 -43.03 12.71
CA PHE A 389 11.10 -43.16 11.79
C PHE A 389 9.81 -42.69 12.46
N ALA A 390 8.84 -42.29 11.63
CA ALA A 390 7.48 -42.02 12.05
C ALA A 390 6.50 -42.93 11.30
N THR A 391 5.34 -43.20 11.90
CA THR A 391 4.31 -44.06 11.30
C THR A 391 3.30 -43.18 10.54
N ASN A 392 3.15 -43.42 9.25
CA ASN A 392 2.12 -42.80 8.43
C ASN A 392 0.72 -43.30 8.90
N PRO A 393 -0.18 -42.44 9.35
CA PRO A 393 -1.44 -42.88 9.96
C PRO A 393 -2.41 -43.55 8.97
N VAL A 394 -2.31 -43.31 7.66
CA VAL A 394 -3.22 -43.91 6.68
C VAL A 394 -2.70 -45.24 6.09
N SER A 395 -1.37 -45.36 5.90
CA SER A 395 -0.76 -46.57 5.33
C SER A 395 -0.22 -47.53 6.40
N GLY A 396 0.09 -47.03 7.58
CA GLY A 396 0.76 -47.81 8.65
C GLY A 396 2.27 -48.02 8.39
N GLU A 397 2.81 -47.43 7.31
CA GLU A 397 4.22 -47.58 6.95
C GLU A 397 5.14 -46.69 7.79
N GLN A 398 6.34 -47.20 8.05
CA GLN A 398 7.42 -46.45 8.71
C GLN A 398 8.12 -45.56 7.67
N VAL A 399 8.11 -44.23 7.89
CA VAL A 399 8.76 -43.25 7.04
C VAL A 399 9.95 -42.63 7.77
N PRO A 400 11.12 -42.48 7.10
CA PRO A 400 12.30 -41.88 7.73
C PRO A 400 12.12 -40.40 8.01
N ILE A 401 12.73 -39.92 9.10
CA ILE A 401 12.67 -38.53 9.54
C ILE A 401 13.99 -37.83 9.24
N PHE A 402 13.91 -36.73 8.44
CA PHE A 402 15.05 -35.89 8.08
C PHE A 402 14.93 -34.50 8.72
N ILE A 403 16.04 -33.79 8.82
CA ILE A 403 16.06 -32.31 8.90
C ILE A 403 16.54 -31.73 7.58
N ALA A 404 15.99 -30.61 7.15
CA ALA A 404 16.43 -29.90 5.96
C ALA A 404 16.21 -28.41 6.10
N ASP A 405 17.02 -27.61 5.40
CA ASP A 405 17.02 -26.15 5.50
C ASP A 405 15.78 -25.47 4.87
N TYR A 406 15.10 -26.15 3.95
CA TYR A 406 13.90 -25.60 3.32
C TYR A 406 12.63 -25.65 4.20
N VAL A 407 12.67 -26.36 5.34
CA VAL A 407 11.58 -26.36 6.32
C VAL A 407 11.86 -25.37 7.43
N LEU A 408 10.89 -24.50 7.71
CA LEU A 408 11.03 -23.39 8.66
C LEU A 408 10.10 -23.57 9.87
N THR A 409 10.57 -23.26 11.08
CA THR A 409 9.75 -23.30 12.32
C THR A 409 8.68 -22.21 12.40
N GLY A 410 8.79 -21.17 11.58
CA GLY A 410 7.84 -20.05 11.57
C GLY A 410 6.61 -20.28 10.68
N TYR A 411 6.48 -21.45 10.03
CA TYR A 411 5.32 -21.81 9.21
C TYR A 411 4.83 -23.21 9.57
N GLY A 412 3.56 -23.31 9.91
CA GLY A 412 2.99 -24.59 10.35
C GLY A 412 3.55 -25.07 11.69
N THR A 413 3.78 -26.36 11.77
CA THR A 413 4.32 -27.03 12.96
C THR A 413 5.86 -27.09 12.95
N GLY A 414 6.54 -26.61 11.92
CA GLY A 414 7.98 -26.80 11.70
C GLY A 414 8.33 -28.22 11.26
N ALA A 415 7.33 -29.03 10.89
CA ALA A 415 7.46 -30.36 10.32
C ALA A 415 6.56 -30.50 9.09
N ILE A 416 7.00 -31.22 8.07
CA ILE A 416 6.21 -31.52 6.89
C ILE A 416 6.19 -33.02 6.61
N MET A 417 5.10 -33.53 6.07
CA MET A 417 5.07 -34.79 5.35
C MET A 417 5.50 -34.52 3.90
N ALA A 418 6.35 -35.33 3.35
CA ALA A 418 6.83 -35.19 2.00
C ALA A 418 6.12 -36.14 1.03
N VAL A 419 5.55 -35.59 -0.05
CA VAL A 419 4.82 -36.34 -1.09
C VAL A 419 5.53 -36.15 -2.42
N PRO A 420 6.64 -36.87 -2.67
CA PRO A 420 7.51 -36.60 -3.81
C PRO A 420 6.87 -36.79 -5.19
N ALA A 421 5.83 -37.60 -5.31
CA ALA A 421 5.12 -37.77 -6.57
C ALA A 421 4.31 -36.53 -6.97
N HIS A 422 3.97 -35.63 -6.02
CA HIS A 422 3.02 -34.51 -6.22
C HIS A 422 3.48 -33.15 -5.69
N ASP A 423 4.74 -33.03 -5.25
CA ASP A 423 5.42 -31.77 -4.90
C ASP A 423 6.83 -31.75 -5.50
N GLU A 424 7.17 -30.70 -6.26
CA GLU A 424 8.44 -30.58 -6.95
C GLU A 424 9.65 -30.57 -6.01
N ARG A 425 9.56 -29.91 -4.86
CA ARG A 425 10.65 -29.83 -3.87
C ARG A 425 10.90 -31.19 -3.24
N ASP A 426 9.81 -31.90 -2.93
CA ASP A 426 9.88 -33.24 -2.36
C ASP A 426 10.40 -34.24 -3.42
N TYR A 427 10.02 -34.09 -4.68
CA TYR A 427 10.52 -34.90 -5.80
C TYR A 427 12.03 -34.75 -5.96
N GLU A 428 12.52 -33.51 -5.99
CA GLU A 428 13.94 -33.22 -6.10
C GLU A 428 14.72 -33.78 -4.90
N PHE A 429 14.23 -33.60 -3.67
CA PHE A 429 14.85 -34.13 -2.46
C PHE A 429 14.87 -35.68 -2.49
N ALA A 430 13.74 -36.29 -2.81
CA ALA A 430 13.63 -37.74 -2.89
C ALA A 430 14.59 -38.32 -3.95
N THR A 431 14.76 -37.61 -5.07
CA THR A 431 15.70 -38.02 -6.15
C THR A 431 17.15 -37.98 -5.64
N VAL A 432 17.55 -36.88 -4.96
CA VAL A 432 18.92 -36.73 -4.41
C VAL A 432 19.22 -37.80 -3.36
N PHE A 433 18.29 -38.06 -2.48
CA PHE A 433 18.47 -38.98 -1.35
C PHE A 433 18.03 -40.43 -1.66
N GLY A 434 17.49 -40.71 -2.86
CA GLY A 434 17.04 -42.05 -3.26
C GLY A 434 15.86 -42.56 -2.45
N LEU A 435 14.95 -41.68 -2.10
CA LEU A 435 13.74 -42.01 -1.35
C LEU A 435 12.61 -42.49 -2.30
N PRO A 436 11.67 -43.32 -1.82
CA PRO A 436 10.55 -43.77 -2.62
C PRO A 436 9.67 -42.64 -3.13
N ILE A 437 9.23 -42.72 -4.39
CA ILE A 437 8.29 -41.82 -5.04
C ILE A 437 7.05 -42.63 -5.40
N VAL A 438 5.96 -42.44 -4.68
CA VAL A 438 4.71 -43.23 -4.81
C VAL A 438 3.61 -42.35 -5.40
N PRO A 439 3.12 -42.61 -6.64
CA PRO A 439 2.04 -41.85 -7.23
C PRO A 439 0.70 -42.17 -6.54
N VAL A 440 -0.04 -41.13 -6.17
CA VAL A 440 -1.38 -41.22 -5.56
C VAL A 440 -2.44 -40.44 -6.35
N LEU A 441 -2.03 -39.78 -7.42
CA LEU A 441 -2.88 -39.21 -8.46
C LEU A 441 -2.50 -39.84 -9.81
N ASP A 442 -3.51 -39.98 -10.72
CA ASP A 442 -3.32 -40.59 -12.04
C ASP A 442 -2.64 -39.56 -13.00
N GLY A 443 -1.34 -39.38 -12.82
CA GLY A 443 -0.49 -38.46 -13.57
C GLY A 443 0.91 -39.03 -13.83
N ASP A 444 1.58 -38.53 -14.87
CA ASP A 444 2.94 -38.95 -15.21
C ASP A 444 3.96 -38.29 -14.26
N ILE A 445 4.74 -39.14 -13.57
CA ILE A 445 5.80 -38.74 -12.62
C ILE A 445 7.19 -39.20 -13.09
N SER A 446 7.36 -39.54 -14.36
CA SER A 446 8.59 -40.16 -14.86
C SER A 446 9.80 -39.23 -14.89
N GLU A 447 9.58 -37.91 -15.06
CA GLU A 447 10.64 -36.90 -15.17
C GLU A 447 10.56 -35.82 -14.07
N GLU A 448 9.34 -35.54 -13.56
CA GLU A 448 9.07 -34.51 -12.58
C GLU A 448 7.83 -34.88 -11.76
N ALA A 449 7.58 -34.14 -10.67
CA ALA A 449 6.35 -34.31 -9.87
C ALA A 449 5.10 -33.92 -10.68
N PHE A 450 4.03 -34.70 -10.58
CA PHE A 450 2.73 -34.33 -11.13
C PHE A 450 1.98 -33.44 -10.13
N THR A 451 1.96 -32.14 -10.36
CA THR A 451 1.32 -31.14 -9.48
C THR A 451 -0.11 -30.80 -9.89
N GLY A 452 -0.63 -31.41 -10.96
CA GLY A 452 -1.99 -31.21 -11.49
C GLY A 452 -3.07 -31.91 -10.64
N ASP A 453 -4.32 -31.70 -11.05
CA ASP A 453 -5.48 -32.40 -10.49
C ASP A 453 -5.81 -33.63 -11.36
N ALA A 454 -5.91 -34.78 -10.73
CA ALA A 454 -6.30 -36.05 -11.37
C ALA A 454 -7.02 -36.95 -10.35
N PRO A 455 -7.76 -37.98 -10.78
CA PRO A 455 -8.35 -38.95 -9.86
C PRO A 455 -7.31 -39.65 -8.99
N HIS A 456 -7.66 -39.95 -7.77
CA HIS A 456 -6.79 -40.67 -6.83
C HIS A 456 -6.57 -42.13 -7.28
N ILE A 457 -5.36 -42.60 -7.08
CA ILE A 457 -4.92 -44.01 -7.24
C ILE A 457 -4.10 -44.41 -6.02
N ASN A 458 -3.94 -45.71 -5.78
CA ASN A 458 -3.10 -46.27 -4.71
C ASN A 458 -3.42 -45.70 -3.30
N SER A 459 -4.66 -45.30 -3.06
CA SER A 459 -5.07 -44.52 -1.90
C SER A 459 -6.25 -45.19 -1.15
N ALA A 460 -6.02 -46.44 -0.70
CA ALA A 460 -6.99 -47.17 0.12
C ALA A 460 -6.28 -47.96 1.25
N ASN A 461 -6.97 -48.12 2.37
CA ASN A 461 -6.51 -48.95 3.50
C ASN A 461 -7.61 -49.90 4.02
N GLU A 462 -7.19 -50.83 4.88
CA GLU A 462 -8.12 -51.80 5.49
C GLU A 462 -9.03 -51.19 6.57
N GLN A 463 -8.72 -49.96 7.05
CA GLN A 463 -9.46 -49.23 8.07
C GLN A 463 -10.61 -48.38 7.49
N GLY A 464 -10.93 -48.57 6.24
CA GLY A 464 -12.12 -47.98 5.61
C GLY A 464 -11.91 -46.63 4.90
N LEU A 465 -10.68 -46.19 4.72
CA LEU A 465 -10.37 -45.04 3.85
C LEU A 465 -10.07 -45.56 2.42
N ASP A 466 -10.90 -45.16 1.48
CA ASP A 466 -10.67 -45.40 0.05
C ASP A 466 -10.94 -44.13 -0.72
N LEU A 467 -9.90 -43.54 -1.28
CA LEU A 467 -9.91 -42.30 -2.09
C LEU A 467 -9.85 -42.60 -3.60
N ASN A 468 -9.61 -43.85 -4.00
CA ASN A 468 -9.41 -44.21 -5.40
C ASN A 468 -10.57 -43.76 -6.28
N GLY A 469 -10.27 -43.10 -7.39
CA GLY A 469 -11.23 -42.57 -8.34
C GLY A 469 -11.89 -41.25 -7.95
N LEU A 470 -11.69 -40.74 -6.74
CA LEU A 470 -12.23 -39.45 -6.30
C LEU A 470 -11.40 -38.30 -6.85
N GLY A 471 -12.06 -37.16 -7.08
CA GLY A 471 -11.40 -35.90 -7.36
C GLY A 471 -10.80 -35.27 -6.10
N LYS A 472 -10.08 -34.15 -6.28
CA LYS A 472 -9.31 -33.47 -5.21
C LYS A 472 -10.18 -33.08 -4.00
N ASP A 473 -11.25 -32.34 -4.24
CA ASP A 473 -12.08 -31.80 -3.13
C ASP A 473 -12.81 -32.91 -2.35
N GLU A 474 -13.32 -33.92 -3.06
CA GLU A 474 -13.94 -35.09 -2.42
C GLU A 474 -12.90 -35.92 -1.65
N GLY A 475 -11.69 -36.07 -2.21
CA GLY A 475 -10.58 -36.75 -1.57
C GLY A 475 -10.15 -36.08 -0.28
N ILE A 476 -9.98 -34.74 -0.30
CA ILE A 476 -9.64 -33.93 0.89
C ILE A 476 -10.72 -34.07 1.97
N ALA A 477 -11.99 -33.89 1.62
CA ALA A 477 -13.09 -33.98 2.59
C ALA A 477 -13.14 -35.36 3.27
N LYS A 478 -13.03 -36.44 2.48
CA LYS A 478 -13.07 -37.81 2.99
C LYS A 478 -11.85 -38.16 3.82
N ALA A 479 -10.66 -37.67 3.45
CA ALA A 479 -9.45 -37.85 4.24
C ALA A 479 -9.55 -37.15 5.61
N ILE A 480 -10.04 -35.91 5.67
CA ILE A 480 -10.26 -35.18 6.92
C ILE A 480 -11.27 -35.90 7.82
N GLU A 481 -12.40 -36.35 7.27
CA GLU A 481 -13.44 -37.10 8.02
C GLU A 481 -12.83 -38.39 8.64
N TRP A 482 -12.08 -39.16 7.87
CA TRP A 482 -11.43 -40.36 8.34
C TRP A 482 -10.38 -40.08 9.42
N LEU A 483 -9.53 -39.06 9.25
CA LEU A 483 -8.51 -38.65 10.22
C LEU A 483 -9.14 -38.27 11.55
N ALA A 484 -10.22 -37.50 11.54
CA ALA A 484 -10.94 -37.10 12.73
C ALA A 484 -11.59 -38.32 13.44
N ALA A 485 -12.25 -39.21 12.68
CA ALA A 485 -12.90 -40.40 13.20
C ALA A 485 -11.90 -41.39 13.85
N ASN A 486 -10.65 -41.42 13.39
CA ASN A 486 -9.61 -42.32 13.90
C ASN A 486 -8.64 -41.64 14.89
N GLY A 487 -8.88 -40.41 15.29
CA GLY A 487 -8.01 -39.65 16.19
C GLY A 487 -6.58 -39.40 15.66
N ALA A 488 -6.42 -39.47 14.34
CA ALA A 488 -5.14 -39.27 13.63
C ALA A 488 -4.92 -37.88 13.12
N GLY A 489 -5.94 -36.99 13.20
CA GLY A 489 -5.86 -35.60 12.78
C GLY A 489 -7.19 -34.90 12.89
N GLU A 490 -7.17 -33.60 12.58
CA GLU A 490 -8.36 -32.76 12.59
C GLU A 490 -8.28 -31.70 11.46
N GLU A 491 -9.43 -31.19 11.07
CA GLU A 491 -9.47 -30.04 10.16
C GLU A 491 -8.84 -28.82 10.85
N LYS A 492 -8.01 -28.08 10.13
CA LYS A 492 -7.36 -26.88 10.66
C LYS A 492 -7.21 -25.81 9.61
N ILE A 493 -7.40 -24.57 10.05
CA ILE A 493 -7.07 -23.37 9.25
C ILE A 493 -5.74 -22.85 9.76
N GLN A 494 -4.84 -22.55 8.85
CA GLN A 494 -3.56 -21.91 9.15
C GLN A 494 -3.37 -20.65 8.30
N TYR A 495 -2.48 -19.77 8.80
CA TYR A 495 -2.15 -18.50 8.18
C TYR A 495 -0.64 -18.39 7.97
N LYS A 496 -0.22 -17.72 6.88
CA LYS A 496 1.19 -17.35 6.68
C LYS A 496 1.56 -16.12 7.49
N LEU A 497 0.58 -15.25 7.77
CA LEU A 497 0.77 -14.03 8.57
C LEU A 497 1.40 -14.41 9.92
N ARG A 498 2.38 -13.61 10.33
CA ARG A 498 3.05 -13.73 11.63
C ARG A 498 2.76 -12.49 12.45
N ASP A 499 2.92 -12.61 13.77
CA ASP A 499 2.83 -11.46 14.66
C ASP A 499 3.83 -10.39 14.29
N TRP A 500 3.43 -9.14 14.47
CA TRP A 500 4.21 -8.00 14.07
C TRP A 500 5.34 -7.73 15.07
N LEU A 501 6.59 -7.79 14.60
CA LEU A 501 7.77 -7.40 15.36
C LEU A 501 7.76 -5.88 15.57
N PHE A 502 7.48 -5.43 16.78
CA PHE A 502 7.12 -4.05 17.09
C PHE A 502 8.20 -3.26 17.84
N ALA A 503 9.43 -3.71 17.94
CA ALA A 503 10.52 -3.01 18.60
C ALA A 503 11.68 -2.75 17.63
N ARG A 504 12.37 -1.60 17.84
CA ARG A 504 13.59 -1.23 17.11
C ARG A 504 14.64 -0.71 18.09
N GLN A 505 15.88 -1.12 17.90
CA GLN A 505 17.03 -0.71 18.70
C GLN A 505 17.63 0.57 18.11
N ARG A 506 16.83 1.66 18.15
CA ARG A 506 17.15 2.97 17.56
C ARG A 506 16.93 4.09 18.57
N TYR A 507 17.48 5.29 18.27
CA TYR A 507 17.18 6.52 19.01
C TYR A 507 15.96 7.26 18.44
N TRP A 508 15.92 7.44 17.10
CA TRP A 508 14.92 8.28 16.43
C TRP A 508 13.65 7.51 16.08
N GLY A 509 12.79 7.41 17.06
CA GLY A 509 11.48 6.74 17.00
C GLY A 509 10.64 7.07 18.23
N GLU A 510 9.38 6.67 18.24
CA GLU A 510 8.51 6.84 19.40
C GLU A 510 8.98 5.94 20.57
N PRO A 511 9.29 6.51 21.76
CA PRO A 511 9.60 5.70 22.93
C PRO A 511 8.42 4.85 23.38
N PHE A 512 8.70 3.66 23.91
CA PHE A 512 7.66 2.85 24.56
C PHE A 512 7.21 3.46 25.89
N PRO A 513 5.91 3.56 26.16
CA PRO A 513 5.38 4.00 27.47
C PRO A 513 5.37 2.83 28.46
N ILE A 514 6.50 2.14 28.58
CA ILE A 514 6.69 0.94 29.40
C ILE A 514 7.88 1.13 30.32
N VAL A 515 7.71 0.67 31.56
CA VAL A 515 8.80 0.56 32.54
C VAL A 515 8.86 -0.88 33.08
N TYR A 516 10.05 -1.26 33.52
CA TYR A 516 10.29 -2.56 34.16
C TYR A 516 10.56 -2.38 35.66
N ASP A 517 10.01 -3.27 36.48
CA ASP A 517 10.30 -3.32 37.90
C ASP A 517 11.64 -4.08 38.19
N GLU A 518 11.97 -4.20 39.45
CA GLU A 518 13.19 -4.90 39.91
C GLU A 518 13.26 -6.37 39.52
N ASN A 519 12.13 -6.99 39.18
CA ASN A 519 12.03 -8.37 38.72
C ASN A 519 12.06 -8.47 37.18
N GLY A 520 12.20 -7.34 36.48
CA GLY A 520 12.15 -7.27 35.01
C GLY A 520 10.76 -7.43 34.42
N GLN A 521 9.71 -7.25 35.22
CA GLN A 521 8.33 -7.30 34.77
C GLN A 521 7.93 -5.97 34.13
N ALA A 522 7.28 -6.03 32.98
CA ALA A 522 6.82 -4.84 32.25
C ALA A 522 5.52 -4.29 32.85
N HIS A 523 5.46 -2.96 32.94
CA HIS A 523 4.29 -2.19 33.36
C HIS A 523 4.03 -1.05 32.36
N GLY A 524 2.79 -0.95 31.88
CA GLY A 524 2.34 0.22 31.11
C GLY A 524 2.23 1.43 32.01
N LEU A 525 2.67 2.58 31.51
CA LEU A 525 2.55 3.85 32.25
C LEU A 525 1.08 4.29 32.30
N PRO A 526 0.68 4.99 33.39
CA PRO A 526 -0.60 5.71 33.41
C PRO A 526 -0.65 6.78 32.30
N GLU A 527 -1.85 7.02 31.79
CA GLU A 527 -2.06 7.95 30.65
C GLU A 527 -1.62 9.40 30.95
N ASP A 528 -1.74 9.82 32.19
CA ASP A 528 -1.32 11.16 32.67
C ASP A 528 0.21 11.34 32.71
N MET A 529 0.97 10.27 32.54
CA MET A 529 2.45 10.32 32.41
C MET A 529 2.92 10.45 30.95
N LEU A 530 2.01 10.52 29.99
CA LEU A 530 2.33 10.71 28.57
C LEU A 530 2.44 12.21 28.21
N PRO A 531 3.31 12.59 27.24
CA PRO A 531 4.21 11.72 26.48
C PRO A 531 5.48 11.33 27.23
N VAL A 532 6.03 10.15 26.94
CA VAL A 532 7.42 9.83 27.24
C VAL A 532 8.28 10.41 26.13
N GLU A 533 9.01 11.48 26.43
CA GLU A 533 9.83 12.18 25.43
C GLU A 533 11.23 11.57 25.30
N LEU A 534 11.81 11.70 24.09
CA LEU A 534 13.17 11.28 23.82
C LEU A 534 14.17 12.12 24.63
N PRO A 535 15.14 11.50 25.32
CA PRO A 535 16.17 12.22 26.05
C PRO A 535 17.19 12.83 25.10
N GLN A 536 17.93 13.84 25.55
CA GLN A 536 19.15 14.27 24.89
C GLN A 536 20.24 13.22 25.10
N VAL A 537 20.92 12.81 24.04
CA VAL A 537 22.07 11.92 24.09
C VAL A 537 23.26 12.60 23.38
N GLU A 538 24.46 12.38 23.87
CA GLU A 538 25.70 12.96 23.29
C GLU A 538 26.13 12.18 22.03
N ASP A 539 25.76 10.92 21.95
CA ASP A 539 26.13 10.00 20.87
C ASP A 539 24.91 9.16 20.41
N TYR A 540 24.52 9.37 19.17
CA TYR A 540 23.40 8.66 18.51
C TYR A 540 23.83 7.33 17.91
N ASN A 541 25.15 7.01 17.93
CA ASN A 541 25.60 5.74 17.41
C ASN A 541 24.99 4.61 18.23
N PRO A 542 24.32 3.64 17.59
CA PRO A 542 24.29 2.32 18.17
C PRO A 542 25.74 1.91 18.40
N VAL A 543 26.01 1.09 19.38
CA VAL A 543 27.32 0.47 19.46
C VAL A 543 27.50 -0.29 18.16
N SER A 544 28.30 0.29 17.25
CA SER A 544 28.61 -0.36 15.98
C SER A 544 29.56 -1.51 16.28
N PHE A 545 29.12 -2.67 15.93
CA PHE A 545 29.90 -3.88 15.96
C PHE A 545 30.57 -4.07 14.58
N ASP A 546 31.60 -4.91 14.53
CA ASP A 546 32.07 -5.42 13.27
C ASP A 546 30.88 -5.98 12.49
N PRO A 547 30.64 -5.54 11.24
CA PRO A 547 29.50 -6.05 10.46
C PRO A 547 29.42 -7.56 10.34
N GLU A 548 30.54 -8.26 10.48
CA GLU A 548 30.61 -9.73 10.43
C GLU A 548 30.46 -10.39 11.82
N ASP A 549 30.32 -9.63 12.92
CA ASP A 549 30.15 -10.16 14.27
C ASP A 549 28.71 -10.57 14.58
N ALA A 550 28.37 -11.81 14.21
CA ALA A 550 27.05 -12.38 14.48
C ALA A 550 26.73 -12.54 15.98
N ASP A 551 27.73 -12.58 16.83
CA ASP A 551 27.57 -12.81 18.29
C ASP A 551 27.33 -11.50 19.07
N SER A 552 27.55 -10.32 18.44
CA SER A 552 27.28 -9.04 19.05
C SER A 552 25.83 -8.89 19.51
N GLU A 553 25.59 -8.17 20.61
CA GLU A 553 24.26 -7.91 21.14
C GLU A 553 23.82 -6.46 20.92
N PRO A 554 22.51 -6.20 20.67
CA PRO A 554 22.02 -4.85 20.54
C PRO A 554 22.31 -4.03 21.78
N ALA A 555 22.92 -2.84 21.58
CA ALA A 555 23.02 -1.82 22.59
C ALA A 555 22.29 -0.56 22.08
N PRO A 556 20.98 -0.43 22.37
CA PRO A 556 20.18 0.69 21.89
C PRO A 556 20.78 2.02 22.36
N PRO A 557 20.83 3.07 21.52
CA PRO A 557 21.35 4.37 21.92
C PRO A 557 20.69 4.96 23.17
N LEU A 558 19.38 4.70 23.36
CA LEU A 558 18.64 5.16 24.56
C LEU A 558 19.18 4.57 25.87
N ALA A 559 19.77 3.39 25.84
CA ALA A 559 20.38 2.77 27.04
C ALA A 559 21.55 3.58 27.62
N LYS A 560 22.15 4.48 26.82
CA LYS A 560 23.23 5.39 27.25
C LYS A 560 22.73 6.54 28.12
N ALA A 561 21.42 6.87 28.03
CA ALA A 561 20.81 7.94 28.83
C ALA A 561 20.36 7.40 30.20
N THR A 562 21.32 7.05 31.07
CA THR A 562 21.04 6.37 32.35
C THR A 562 20.06 7.13 33.24
N ASP A 563 20.15 8.45 33.30
CA ASP A 563 19.26 9.32 34.11
C ASP A 563 17.82 9.34 33.55
N TRP A 564 17.64 9.05 32.27
CA TRP A 564 16.34 8.90 31.66
C TRP A 564 15.81 7.47 31.81
N VAL A 565 16.69 6.46 31.75
CA VAL A 565 16.32 5.04 31.90
C VAL A 565 15.86 4.74 33.30
N GLU A 566 16.61 5.16 34.32
CA GLU A 566 16.31 4.93 35.73
C GLU A 566 15.36 6.00 36.26
N VAL A 567 14.18 5.61 36.70
CA VAL A 567 13.15 6.54 37.19
C VAL A 567 12.52 6.06 38.49
N GLU A 568 12.11 7.00 39.33
CA GLU A 568 11.30 6.72 40.51
C GLU A 568 9.85 7.15 40.21
N LEU A 569 8.92 6.21 40.24
CA LEU A 569 7.51 6.40 39.89
C LEU A 569 6.61 5.77 40.95
N ASP A 570 5.42 6.33 41.11
CA ASP A 570 4.32 5.72 41.85
C ASP A 570 3.27 5.23 40.83
N LEU A 571 3.18 3.91 40.67
CA LEU A 571 2.20 3.25 39.82
C LEU A 571 0.99 2.72 40.62
N GLY A 572 0.71 3.31 41.77
CA GLY A 572 -0.41 2.97 42.64
C GLY A 572 -0.04 2.13 43.87
N GLU A 573 1.25 1.79 44.03
CA GLU A 573 1.77 1.02 45.19
C GLU A 573 2.85 1.78 45.99
N GLY A 574 2.93 3.09 45.83
CA GLY A 574 3.97 3.96 46.39
C GLY A 574 5.17 4.08 45.43
N THR A 575 6.01 5.07 45.73
CA THR A 575 7.19 5.37 44.90
C THR A 575 8.20 4.23 44.93
N LYS A 576 8.52 3.69 43.75
CA LYS A 576 9.51 2.63 43.53
C LYS A 576 10.44 2.98 42.37
N LYS A 577 11.57 2.31 42.30
CA LYS A 577 12.53 2.44 41.20
C LYS A 577 12.08 1.53 40.04
N TYR A 578 12.09 2.12 38.83
CA TYR A 578 11.76 1.43 37.57
C TYR A 578 12.81 1.77 36.52
N TRP A 579 12.83 0.99 35.44
CA TRP A 579 13.68 1.18 34.27
C TRP A 579 12.83 1.31 33.02
N ARG A 580 12.99 2.40 32.26
CA ARG A 580 12.30 2.60 30.98
C ARG A 580 12.77 1.59 29.96
N ASP A 581 11.86 1.19 29.05
CA ASP A 581 12.25 0.45 27.85
C ASP A 581 13.18 1.33 26.99
N THR A 582 14.27 0.76 26.51
CA THR A 582 15.29 1.46 25.72
C THR A 582 15.16 1.27 24.21
N ASN A 583 14.15 0.50 23.77
CA ASN A 583 13.75 0.40 22.36
C ASN A 583 12.81 1.53 21.99
N VAL A 584 12.62 1.70 20.69
CA VAL A 584 11.58 2.57 20.11
C VAL A 584 10.63 1.75 19.27
N MET A 585 9.41 2.28 19.07
CA MET A 585 8.42 1.70 18.15
C MET A 585 8.93 1.82 16.70
N PRO A 586 8.44 0.95 15.78
CA PRO A 586 8.75 1.10 14.37
C PRO A 586 8.10 2.37 13.81
N GLN A 587 8.67 2.93 12.74
CA GLN A 587 8.10 4.07 12.00
C GLN A 587 6.62 3.87 11.63
N TRP A 588 6.23 2.63 11.36
CA TRP A 588 4.84 2.24 11.04
C TRP A 588 3.83 2.50 12.16
N ALA A 589 4.27 2.71 13.41
CA ALA A 589 3.38 3.01 14.53
C ALA A 589 2.64 4.33 14.31
N GLY A 590 3.36 5.42 14.07
CA GLY A 590 2.77 6.74 13.79
C GLY A 590 1.94 6.75 12.50
N SER A 591 2.38 6.04 11.46
CA SER A 591 1.66 5.97 10.19
C SER A 591 0.39 5.10 10.23
N SER A 592 0.20 4.30 11.29
CA SER A 592 -0.98 3.43 11.41
C SER A 592 -2.26 4.16 11.84
N TRP A 593 -2.19 5.41 12.28
CA TRP A 593 -3.35 6.13 12.82
C TRP A 593 -3.41 7.62 12.47
N TYR A 594 -2.44 8.18 11.75
CA TYR A 594 -2.34 9.63 11.47
C TYR A 594 -3.56 10.22 10.76
N GLN A 595 -4.28 9.42 9.97
CA GLN A 595 -5.54 9.81 9.31
C GLN A 595 -6.61 10.25 10.32
N LEU A 596 -6.60 9.68 11.53
CA LEU A 596 -7.49 10.08 12.61
C LEU A 596 -7.03 11.39 13.25
N ARG A 597 -5.72 11.60 13.42
CA ARG A 597 -5.20 12.84 13.98
C ARG A 597 -5.45 14.05 13.08
N TYR A 598 -5.45 13.87 11.77
CA TYR A 598 -5.85 14.93 10.82
C TYR A 598 -7.25 15.47 11.08
N ILE A 599 -8.16 14.64 11.58
CA ILE A 599 -9.52 15.03 11.88
C ILE A 599 -9.54 16.01 13.06
N ASP A 600 -8.74 15.78 14.10
CA ASP A 600 -8.80 16.53 15.35
C ASP A 600 -7.41 16.80 15.96
N PRO A 601 -6.53 17.52 15.23
CA PRO A 601 -5.10 17.61 15.55
C PRO A 601 -4.78 18.45 16.79
N THR A 602 -5.70 19.30 17.23
CA THR A 602 -5.51 20.20 18.38
C THR A 602 -6.12 19.67 19.67
N ASN A 603 -6.84 18.57 19.61
CA ASN A 603 -7.48 17.96 20.78
C ASN A 603 -6.42 17.43 21.76
N GLN A 604 -6.45 17.91 23.01
CA GLN A 604 -5.53 17.49 24.07
C GLN A 604 -6.11 16.39 24.97
N ASP A 605 -7.41 16.18 24.92
CA ASP A 605 -8.13 15.23 25.78
C ASP A 605 -8.32 13.86 25.11
N ALA A 606 -8.30 13.81 23.78
CA ALA A 606 -8.43 12.60 23.00
C ALA A 606 -7.56 12.67 21.72
N PHE A 607 -7.16 11.50 21.19
CA PHE A 607 -6.47 11.44 19.90
C PHE A 607 -7.36 11.95 18.74
N CYS A 608 -8.66 11.77 18.87
CA CYS A 608 -9.72 12.27 17.99
C CYS A 608 -11.06 12.20 18.73
N ASP A 609 -11.84 13.27 18.69
CA ASP A 609 -13.20 13.26 19.22
C ASP A 609 -14.11 12.36 18.37
N ILE A 610 -14.93 11.54 19.01
CA ILE A 610 -15.78 10.54 18.34
C ILE A 610 -16.85 11.18 17.43
N GLU A 611 -17.35 12.39 17.75
CA GLU A 611 -18.32 13.09 16.90
C GLU A 611 -17.65 13.60 15.62
N ASN A 612 -16.41 14.08 15.73
CA ASN A 612 -15.60 14.48 14.57
C ASN A 612 -15.24 13.27 13.70
N GLU A 613 -14.86 12.15 14.31
CA GLU A 613 -14.59 10.90 13.58
C GLU A 613 -15.83 10.40 12.84
N ARG A 614 -17.00 10.36 13.51
CA ARG A 614 -18.25 9.92 12.87
C ARG A 614 -18.65 10.79 11.68
N TYR A 615 -18.46 12.09 11.78
CA TYR A 615 -18.76 13.00 10.68
C TYR A 615 -17.87 12.73 9.48
N TRP A 616 -16.55 12.64 9.68
CA TRP A 616 -15.60 12.52 8.57
C TRP A 616 -15.40 11.10 8.02
N THR A 617 -15.47 10.09 8.88
CA THR A 617 -15.12 8.71 8.53
C THR A 617 -16.16 7.66 8.93
N GLY A 618 -17.22 8.04 9.59
CA GLY A 618 -18.28 7.13 10.00
C GLY A 618 -18.97 6.44 8.82
N PRO A 619 -19.55 5.25 9.06
CA PRO A 619 -20.29 4.51 8.04
C PRO A 619 -21.55 5.26 7.62
N ARG A 620 -21.90 5.21 6.32
CA ARG A 620 -23.05 5.86 5.70
C ARG A 620 -24.21 4.89 5.39
N GLY A 621 -24.06 3.63 5.77
CA GLY A 621 -25.05 2.56 5.55
C GLY A 621 -24.58 1.23 6.14
N GLU A 622 -25.45 0.23 6.06
CA GLU A 622 -25.22 -1.08 6.71
C GLU A 622 -23.97 -1.83 6.22
N ASN A 623 -23.64 -1.69 4.93
CA ASN A 623 -22.49 -2.36 4.30
C ASN A 623 -21.29 -1.42 4.07
N ASP A 624 -21.33 -0.19 4.58
CA ASP A 624 -20.23 0.75 4.49
C ASP A 624 -19.28 0.57 5.67
N PRO A 625 -18.00 0.22 5.47
CA PRO A 625 -17.04 0.05 6.56
C PRO A 625 -16.63 1.38 7.23
N GLY A 626 -16.97 2.52 6.62
CA GLY A 626 -16.42 3.82 6.99
C GLY A 626 -14.98 4.01 6.50
N GLY A 627 -14.30 5.01 7.05
CA GLY A 627 -12.93 5.37 6.72
C GLY A 627 -12.80 6.58 5.79
N VAL A 628 -11.58 6.93 5.45
CA VAL A 628 -11.24 8.01 4.52
C VAL A 628 -11.87 7.72 3.15
N ASP A 629 -12.53 8.73 2.55
CA ASP A 629 -13.29 8.57 1.32
C ASP A 629 -12.43 8.25 0.10
N LEU A 630 -11.26 8.89 0.00
CA LEU A 630 -10.25 8.61 -1.03
C LEU A 630 -8.86 8.70 -0.41
N TYR A 631 -8.11 7.62 -0.51
CA TYR A 631 -6.73 7.53 -0.08
C TYR A 631 -5.83 7.22 -1.28
N VAL A 632 -4.84 8.07 -1.54
CA VAL A 632 -3.95 7.94 -2.70
C VAL A 632 -2.52 7.71 -2.24
N GLY A 633 -1.86 6.71 -2.82
CA GLY A 633 -0.48 6.39 -2.49
C GLY A 633 0.09 5.20 -3.25
N GLY A 634 1.37 4.92 -3.05
CA GLY A 634 2.11 3.90 -3.76
C GLY A 634 1.68 2.47 -3.42
N VAL A 635 1.72 1.57 -4.41
CA VAL A 635 1.37 0.16 -4.24
C VAL A 635 2.33 -0.61 -3.33
N GLU A 636 3.54 -0.10 -3.10
CA GLU A 636 4.56 -0.67 -2.21
C GLU A 636 4.11 -0.78 -0.76
N HIS A 637 3.09 -0.02 -0.37
CA HIS A 637 2.53 -0.03 0.99
C HIS A 637 1.43 -1.09 1.21
N ALA A 638 1.12 -1.90 0.20
CA ALA A 638 0.00 -2.85 0.21
C ALA A 638 0.02 -3.83 1.40
N VAL A 639 1.18 -4.38 1.75
CA VAL A 639 1.36 -5.37 2.82
C VAL A 639 2.14 -4.87 4.04
N LEU A 640 2.49 -3.58 4.05
CA LEU A 640 3.17 -2.90 5.16
C LEU A 640 2.21 -1.95 5.86
N HIS A 641 2.32 -0.64 5.56
CA HIS A 641 1.51 0.41 6.15
C HIS A 641 0.00 0.10 6.14
N LEU A 642 -0.55 -0.33 5.00
CA LEU A 642 -2.00 -0.56 4.87
C LEU A 642 -2.48 -1.71 5.76
N LEU A 643 -1.70 -2.79 5.90
CA LEU A 643 -2.06 -3.91 6.75
C LEU A 643 -2.01 -3.53 8.24
N TYR A 644 -0.95 -2.83 8.66
CA TYR A 644 -0.78 -2.38 10.04
C TYR A 644 -1.82 -1.32 10.45
N ALA A 645 -2.12 -0.37 9.55
CA ALA A 645 -3.16 0.62 9.77
C ALA A 645 -4.55 -0.03 9.93
N ARG A 646 -4.88 -1.04 9.13
CA ARG A 646 -6.13 -1.80 9.26
C ARG A 646 -6.20 -2.55 10.60
N PHE A 647 -5.11 -3.16 11.04
CA PHE A 647 -5.04 -3.85 12.32
C PHE A 647 -5.27 -2.89 13.50
N TRP A 648 -4.53 -1.79 13.58
CA TRP A 648 -4.68 -0.82 14.65
C TRP A 648 -6.09 -0.22 14.68
N HIS A 649 -6.62 0.10 13.52
CA HIS A 649 -7.97 0.66 13.39
C HIS A 649 -9.06 -0.32 13.87
N LYS A 650 -8.93 -1.59 13.56
CA LYS A 650 -9.86 -2.64 14.04
C LYS A 650 -9.82 -2.79 15.56
N VAL A 651 -8.65 -2.70 16.18
CA VAL A 651 -8.54 -2.71 17.65
C VAL A 651 -9.23 -1.49 18.25
N LEU A 652 -9.00 -0.29 17.70
CA LEU A 652 -9.68 0.94 18.14
C LEU A 652 -11.20 0.85 17.96
N TYR A 653 -11.67 0.25 16.87
CA TYR A 653 -13.10 0.00 16.64
C TYR A 653 -13.69 -0.95 17.69
N ASP A 654 -13.04 -2.05 17.99
CA ASP A 654 -13.49 -3.04 18.97
C ASP A 654 -13.59 -2.44 20.37
N LEU A 655 -12.65 -1.55 20.74
CA LEU A 655 -12.62 -0.86 22.01
C LEU A 655 -13.57 0.35 22.06
N GLY A 656 -14.25 0.70 20.98
CA GLY A 656 -15.25 1.75 20.90
C GLY A 656 -14.69 3.16 20.71
N PHE A 657 -13.44 3.33 20.34
CA PHE A 657 -12.80 4.62 20.13
C PHE A 657 -13.07 5.25 18.77
N VAL A 658 -13.44 4.44 17.76
CA VAL A 658 -13.84 4.88 16.42
C VAL A 658 -15.10 4.17 15.97
N SER A 659 -15.88 4.80 15.09
CA SER A 659 -17.12 4.26 14.55
C SER A 659 -16.92 3.47 13.24
N SER A 660 -15.81 3.70 12.56
CA SER A 660 -15.46 3.04 11.30
C SER A 660 -14.72 1.71 11.55
N LYS A 661 -15.02 0.69 10.73
CA LYS A 661 -14.36 -0.63 10.79
C LYS A 661 -13.03 -0.67 10.05
N GLU A 662 -12.86 0.22 9.09
CA GLU A 662 -11.70 0.32 8.21
C GLU A 662 -11.16 1.76 8.16
N PRO A 663 -9.84 1.95 8.04
CA PRO A 663 -9.25 3.29 8.01
C PRO A 663 -9.50 4.01 6.67
N TYR A 664 -9.56 3.26 5.56
CA TYR A 664 -9.62 3.81 4.21
C TYR A 664 -10.70 3.09 3.39
N ARG A 665 -11.76 3.81 3.01
CA ARG A 665 -12.88 3.26 2.23
C ARG A 665 -12.48 2.94 0.80
N ARG A 666 -11.84 3.91 0.13
CA ARG A 666 -11.34 3.79 -1.24
C ARG A 666 -9.85 4.04 -1.30
N LEU A 667 -9.12 3.15 -1.96
CA LEU A 667 -7.70 3.29 -2.25
C LEU A 667 -7.48 3.47 -3.74
N PHE A 668 -6.62 4.41 -4.11
CA PHE A 668 -6.14 4.59 -5.46
C PHE A 668 -4.61 4.57 -5.47
N ASN A 669 -4.01 3.72 -6.32
CA ASN A 669 -2.57 3.70 -6.50
C ASN A 669 -2.20 4.46 -7.77
N GLN A 670 -1.54 5.61 -7.60
CA GLN A 670 -0.97 6.32 -8.73
C GLN A 670 0.24 5.57 -9.31
N GLY A 671 0.47 5.77 -10.62
CA GLY A 671 1.70 5.33 -11.27
C GLY A 671 2.92 6.16 -10.85
N TYR A 672 4.09 5.77 -11.33
CA TYR A 672 5.33 6.50 -11.07
C TYR A 672 5.70 7.40 -12.25
N ILE A 673 6.20 8.60 -11.96
CA ILE A 673 6.97 9.36 -12.94
C ILE A 673 8.39 8.80 -12.92
N GLN A 674 8.80 8.26 -14.07
CA GLN A 674 10.08 7.62 -14.29
C GLN A 674 11.01 8.53 -15.08
N ALA A 675 12.31 8.26 -15.05
CA ALA A 675 13.28 9.00 -15.80
C ALA A 675 14.40 8.09 -16.33
N TYR A 676 15.06 8.54 -17.38
CA TYR A 676 16.28 7.90 -17.83
C TYR A 676 17.45 8.30 -16.92
N ALA A 677 18.22 7.31 -16.49
CA ALA A 677 19.50 7.49 -15.82
C ALA A 677 20.62 7.10 -16.78
N TYR A 678 21.80 7.66 -16.58
CA TYR A 678 22.95 7.43 -17.46
C TYR A 678 24.17 7.07 -16.65
N THR A 679 24.91 6.06 -17.11
CA THR A 679 26.15 5.62 -16.47
C THR A 679 27.33 5.76 -17.44
N ASP A 680 28.49 6.15 -16.89
CA ASP A 680 29.75 6.13 -17.64
C ASP A 680 30.26 4.68 -17.86
N SER A 681 31.38 4.52 -18.54
CA SER A 681 31.97 3.20 -18.83
C SER A 681 32.37 2.38 -17.58
N ARG A 682 32.41 3.02 -16.41
CA ARG A 682 32.70 2.40 -15.09
C ARG A 682 31.44 2.05 -14.31
N GLY A 683 30.24 2.31 -14.89
CA GLY A 683 28.96 2.12 -14.21
C GLY A 683 28.60 3.23 -13.21
N VAL A 684 29.30 4.36 -13.21
CA VAL A 684 29.02 5.48 -12.30
C VAL A 684 27.96 6.38 -12.91
N TYR A 685 26.90 6.71 -12.14
CA TYR A 685 25.84 7.61 -12.61
C TYR A 685 26.37 9.01 -12.87
N VAL A 686 25.99 9.55 -14.03
CA VAL A 686 26.30 10.91 -14.48
C VAL A 686 25.03 11.77 -14.51
N PRO A 687 25.13 13.10 -14.34
CA PRO A 687 23.95 13.98 -14.39
C PRO A 687 23.24 13.86 -15.75
N ALA A 688 21.95 13.50 -15.70
CA ALA A 688 21.13 13.36 -16.92
C ALA A 688 21.01 14.66 -17.72
N ALA A 689 21.05 15.81 -17.05
CA ALA A 689 21.02 17.12 -17.69
C ALA A 689 22.27 17.45 -18.56
N GLU A 690 23.39 16.73 -18.35
CA GLU A 690 24.64 16.93 -19.08
C GLU A 690 24.78 15.97 -20.26
N VAL A 691 23.77 15.11 -20.52
CA VAL A 691 23.80 14.09 -21.56
C VAL A 691 23.15 14.60 -22.83
N GLU A 692 23.84 14.48 -23.95
CA GLU A 692 23.36 14.82 -25.30
C GLU A 692 23.07 13.54 -26.09
N GLU A 693 21.95 13.53 -26.83
CA GLU A 693 21.63 12.48 -27.79
C GLU A 693 22.12 12.84 -29.19
N LYS A 694 22.88 11.95 -29.82
CA LYS A 694 23.35 12.06 -31.21
C LYS A 694 23.21 10.70 -31.90
N ASP A 695 22.48 10.65 -32.99
CA ASP A 695 22.28 9.44 -33.81
C ASP A 695 21.81 8.20 -33.01
N GLY A 696 20.93 8.40 -32.01
CA GLY A 696 20.39 7.34 -31.15
C GLY A 696 21.35 6.85 -30.07
N LYS A 697 22.49 7.51 -29.90
CA LYS A 697 23.46 7.28 -28.83
C LYS A 697 23.53 8.46 -27.89
N PHE A 698 23.97 8.22 -26.67
CA PHE A 698 24.00 9.20 -25.59
C PHE A 698 25.45 9.52 -25.21
N TYR A 699 25.76 10.81 -25.07
CA TYR A 699 27.12 11.29 -24.81
C TYR A 699 27.13 12.31 -23.69
N ARG A 700 28.17 12.28 -22.84
CA ARG A 700 28.50 13.31 -21.88
C ARG A 700 29.93 13.78 -22.14
N ASN A 701 30.11 15.08 -22.42
CA ASN A 701 31.42 15.68 -22.73
C ASN A 701 32.16 14.94 -23.88
N GLY A 702 31.41 14.37 -24.84
CA GLY A 702 31.96 13.62 -25.97
C GLY A 702 32.25 12.14 -25.70
N GLU A 703 32.06 11.66 -24.49
CA GLU A 703 32.16 10.23 -24.12
C GLU A 703 30.78 9.56 -24.17
N GLU A 704 30.69 8.38 -24.76
CA GLU A 704 29.46 7.60 -24.83
C GLU A 704 29.06 7.09 -23.43
N VAL A 705 27.77 7.23 -23.06
CA VAL A 705 27.21 6.77 -21.79
C VAL A 705 26.08 5.77 -22.04
N ASN A 706 25.87 4.84 -21.11
CA ASN A 706 24.78 3.90 -21.15
C ASN A 706 23.51 4.51 -20.57
N ARG A 707 22.36 4.20 -21.19
CA ARG A 707 21.03 4.67 -20.74
C ARG A 707 20.24 3.55 -20.06
N GLU A 708 19.71 3.83 -18.89
CA GLU A 708 18.80 2.96 -18.16
C GLU A 708 17.47 3.67 -17.96
N TYR A 709 16.36 2.95 -18.08
CA TYR A 709 15.02 3.48 -17.83
C TYR A 709 14.46 2.92 -16.53
N GLY A 710 13.92 3.81 -15.66
CA GLY A 710 13.33 3.36 -14.43
C GLY A 710 13.02 4.49 -13.45
N LYS A 711 13.34 4.27 -12.19
CA LYS A 711 13.04 5.18 -11.09
C LYS A 711 13.72 6.55 -11.28
N MET A 712 13.02 7.62 -10.91
CA MET A 712 13.63 8.94 -10.72
C MET A 712 14.21 9.04 -9.31
N GLY A 713 15.44 9.53 -9.17
CA GLY A 713 16.07 9.69 -7.85
C GLY A 713 17.38 10.46 -7.91
N LYS A 714 17.73 11.13 -6.82
CA LYS A 714 18.98 11.93 -6.76
C LYS A 714 20.25 11.09 -6.82
N SER A 715 20.25 9.89 -6.25
CA SER A 715 21.36 8.96 -6.36
C SER A 715 21.64 8.55 -7.80
N LEU A 716 20.61 8.51 -8.63
CA LEU A 716 20.68 8.23 -10.07
C LEU A 716 21.02 9.46 -10.91
N LYS A 717 21.12 10.64 -10.29
CA LYS A 717 21.41 11.95 -10.93
C LYS A 717 20.47 12.30 -12.10
N ASN A 718 19.21 11.82 -12.04
CA ASN A 718 18.17 12.05 -13.05
C ASN A 718 16.95 12.79 -12.51
N ALA A 719 16.99 13.27 -11.25
CA ALA A 719 15.88 13.97 -10.61
C ALA A 719 15.74 15.40 -11.16
N VAL A 720 14.47 15.80 -11.37
CA VAL A 720 14.07 17.17 -11.74
C VAL A 720 13.34 17.77 -10.53
N ALA A 721 13.77 18.96 -10.08
CA ALA A 721 13.13 19.65 -8.97
C ALA A 721 11.84 20.36 -9.40
N PRO A 722 10.74 20.28 -8.62
CA PRO A 722 9.54 21.06 -8.90
C PRO A 722 9.81 22.58 -8.96
N ASP A 723 10.76 23.06 -8.12
CA ASP A 723 11.19 24.47 -8.09
C ASP A 723 11.61 24.99 -9.46
N ASP A 724 12.35 24.22 -10.24
CA ASP A 724 12.81 24.62 -11.56
C ASP A 724 11.65 24.80 -12.55
N ILE A 725 10.70 23.86 -12.52
CA ILE A 725 9.53 23.92 -13.41
C ILE A 725 8.60 25.07 -13.00
N CYS A 726 8.35 25.26 -11.70
CA CYS A 726 7.54 26.37 -11.20
C CYS A 726 8.17 27.73 -11.55
N ARG A 727 9.48 27.88 -11.42
CA ARG A 727 10.20 29.09 -11.78
C ARG A 727 10.10 29.41 -13.27
N ASP A 728 10.31 28.41 -14.12
CA ASP A 728 10.48 28.59 -15.57
C ASP A 728 9.15 28.60 -16.33
N TYR A 729 8.07 28.01 -15.77
CA TYR A 729 6.76 27.86 -16.43
C TYR A 729 5.56 28.21 -15.55
N GLY A 730 5.71 28.20 -14.22
CA GLY A 730 4.63 28.34 -13.26
C GLY A 730 4.09 27.01 -12.74
N ALA A 731 3.50 27.05 -11.54
CA ALA A 731 2.93 25.88 -10.88
C ALA A 731 1.71 25.31 -11.61
N ASP A 732 0.84 26.16 -12.16
CA ASP A 732 -0.32 25.71 -12.95
C ASP A 732 0.12 24.92 -14.19
N THR A 733 1.22 25.31 -14.82
CA THR A 733 1.80 24.55 -15.94
C THR A 733 2.28 23.17 -15.51
N LEU A 734 2.96 23.06 -14.37
CA LEU A 734 3.37 21.77 -13.81
C LEU A 734 2.17 20.88 -13.52
N ARG A 735 1.15 21.42 -12.85
CA ARG A 735 -0.10 20.71 -12.53
C ARG A 735 -0.77 20.15 -13.79
N VAL A 736 -0.97 20.99 -14.80
CA VAL A 736 -1.57 20.58 -16.08
C VAL A 736 -0.72 19.51 -16.76
N TYR A 737 0.60 19.68 -16.79
CA TYR A 737 1.49 18.72 -17.43
C TYR A 737 1.43 17.34 -16.78
N GLU A 738 1.57 17.27 -15.46
CA GLU A 738 1.52 16.00 -14.74
C GLU A 738 0.17 15.30 -14.92
N MET A 739 -0.93 16.03 -14.86
CA MET A 739 -2.26 15.48 -15.09
C MET A 739 -2.47 15.03 -16.54
N SER A 740 -1.81 15.66 -17.51
CA SER A 740 -1.93 15.34 -18.94
C SER A 740 -1.15 14.11 -19.40
N MET A 741 -0.20 13.63 -18.60
CA MET A 741 0.76 12.59 -19.03
C MET A 741 0.12 11.23 -19.36
N GLY A 742 -1.14 10.98 -19.05
CA GLY A 742 -1.89 9.74 -19.28
C GLY A 742 -2.74 9.33 -18.08
N PRO A 743 -3.31 8.12 -18.04
CA PRO A 743 -4.08 7.64 -16.90
C PRO A 743 -3.28 7.67 -15.60
N LEU A 744 -3.88 8.13 -14.50
CA LEU A 744 -3.20 8.38 -13.25
C LEU A 744 -2.53 7.13 -12.64
N ASP A 745 -3.06 5.94 -12.88
CA ASP A 745 -2.56 4.65 -12.41
C ASP A 745 -1.40 4.06 -13.24
N THR A 746 -0.99 4.73 -14.32
CA THR A 746 0.05 4.25 -15.24
C THR A 746 1.36 4.99 -15.02
N SER A 747 2.47 4.26 -14.93
CA SER A 747 3.81 4.85 -14.88
C SER A 747 4.28 5.36 -16.26
N ARG A 748 5.01 6.48 -16.28
CA ARG A 748 5.42 7.13 -17.52
C ARG A 748 6.69 7.96 -17.38
N PRO A 749 7.44 8.17 -18.50
CA PRO A 749 8.68 8.94 -18.45
C PRO A 749 8.42 10.45 -18.35
N TRP A 750 9.21 11.13 -17.54
CA TRP A 750 9.30 12.58 -17.53
C TRP A 750 10.05 13.13 -18.76
N ALA A 751 9.50 14.16 -19.36
CA ALA A 751 10.15 14.88 -20.44
C ALA A 751 9.95 16.39 -20.27
N THR A 752 10.94 17.10 -19.75
CA THR A 752 10.86 18.56 -19.50
C THR A 752 10.49 19.36 -20.76
N LYS A 753 10.92 18.90 -21.95
CA LYS A 753 10.55 19.55 -23.22
C LYS A 753 9.05 19.57 -23.51
N ASP A 754 8.30 18.61 -22.97
CA ASP A 754 6.86 18.44 -23.23
C ASP A 754 6.01 19.35 -22.31
N VAL A 755 6.60 19.91 -21.25
CA VAL A 755 5.97 20.89 -20.35
C VAL A 755 5.49 22.14 -21.13
N VAL A 756 6.19 22.48 -22.20
CA VAL A 756 5.84 23.61 -23.10
C VAL A 756 4.42 23.45 -23.69
N GLY A 757 3.96 22.22 -23.92
CA GLY A 757 2.60 21.96 -24.42
C GLY A 757 1.53 22.43 -23.44
N ALA A 758 1.69 22.12 -22.16
CA ALA A 758 0.80 22.58 -21.08
C ALA A 758 0.85 24.10 -20.92
N HIS A 759 2.04 24.70 -20.99
CA HIS A 759 2.20 26.15 -20.91
C HIS A 759 1.48 26.89 -22.08
N ARG A 760 1.60 26.35 -23.29
CA ARG A 760 0.89 26.89 -24.46
C ARG A 760 -0.63 26.79 -24.36
N PHE A 761 -1.14 25.75 -23.72
CA PHE A 761 -2.57 25.64 -23.43
C PHE A 761 -3.03 26.79 -22.52
N LEU A 762 -2.32 27.02 -21.40
CA LEU A 762 -2.66 28.12 -20.48
C LEU A 762 -2.53 29.49 -21.12
N GLN A 763 -1.56 29.69 -22.01
CA GLN A 763 -1.45 30.91 -22.80
C GLN A 763 -2.65 31.11 -23.74
N ARG A 764 -3.16 30.07 -24.39
CA ARG A 764 -4.38 30.17 -25.23
C ARG A 764 -5.61 30.48 -24.40
N LEU A 765 -5.75 29.80 -23.23
CA LEU A 765 -6.83 30.07 -22.29
C LEU A 765 -6.80 31.55 -21.83
N TRP A 766 -5.62 32.06 -21.49
CA TRP A 766 -5.43 33.42 -21.05
C TRP A 766 -5.92 34.41 -22.14
N ARG A 767 -5.51 34.23 -23.43
CA ARG A 767 -5.91 35.06 -24.54
C ARG A 767 -7.41 35.05 -24.87
N LEU A 768 -8.15 34.05 -24.46
CA LEU A 768 -9.62 34.05 -24.58
C LEU A 768 -10.28 35.14 -23.72
N VAL A 769 -9.61 35.61 -22.68
CA VAL A 769 -10.14 36.56 -21.71
C VAL A 769 -9.39 37.87 -21.74
N VAL A 770 -8.06 37.86 -21.96
CA VAL A 770 -7.18 39.02 -21.81
C VAL A 770 -6.44 39.30 -23.12
N ASP A 771 -6.52 40.51 -23.60
CA ASP A 771 -5.67 41.03 -24.67
C ASP A 771 -4.23 41.24 -24.17
N GLU A 772 -3.26 40.59 -24.80
CA GLU A 772 -1.88 40.57 -24.33
C GLU A 772 -1.17 41.95 -24.44
N GLU A 773 -1.63 42.87 -25.32
CA GLU A 773 -1.05 44.19 -25.45
C GLU A 773 -1.65 45.18 -24.46
N SER A 774 -2.98 45.24 -24.38
CA SER A 774 -3.69 46.25 -23.58
C SER A 774 -3.98 45.80 -22.16
N GLY A 775 -4.05 44.46 -21.91
CA GLY A 775 -4.53 43.90 -20.64
C GLY A 775 -6.05 43.96 -20.45
N GLU A 776 -6.79 44.44 -21.44
CA GLU A 776 -8.24 44.55 -21.38
C GLU A 776 -8.93 43.19 -21.59
N VAL A 777 -10.16 43.08 -21.07
CA VAL A 777 -10.99 41.86 -21.22
C VAL A 777 -11.63 41.84 -22.62
N THR A 778 -11.47 40.72 -23.33
CA THR A 778 -11.89 40.55 -24.73
C THR A 778 -13.22 39.82 -24.92
N VAL A 779 -13.80 39.23 -23.84
CA VAL A 779 -15.07 38.51 -23.96
C VAL A 779 -16.24 39.37 -24.38
N THR A 780 -17.19 38.82 -25.12
CA THR A 780 -18.38 39.49 -25.62
C THR A 780 -19.64 38.96 -24.92
N ASP A 781 -20.72 39.73 -24.95
CA ASP A 781 -22.04 39.32 -24.45
C ASP A 781 -22.92 38.67 -25.55
N ALA A 782 -22.30 38.16 -26.61
CA ALA A 782 -22.99 37.46 -27.69
C ALA A 782 -23.67 36.18 -27.17
N ALA A 783 -24.86 35.88 -27.69
CA ALA A 783 -25.56 34.66 -27.40
C ALA A 783 -24.86 33.45 -28.04
N LEU A 784 -24.90 32.28 -27.40
CA LEU A 784 -24.36 31.04 -27.92
C LEU A 784 -25.20 30.53 -29.09
N THR A 785 -24.54 30.04 -30.11
CA THR A 785 -25.19 29.29 -31.20
C THR A 785 -25.58 27.91 -30.71
N GLU A 786 -26.37 27.17 -31.51
CA GLU A 786 -26.71 25.77 -31.22
C GLU A 786 -25.45 24.88 -31.13
N ASP A 787 -24.50 25.09 -32.05
CA ASP A 787 -23.23 24.36 -32.05
C ASP A 787 -22.38 24.68 -30.82
N ASP A 788 -22.34 25.94 -30.38
CA ASP A 788 -21.65 26.36 -29.16
C ASP A 788 -22.25 25.65 -27.94
N ASN A 789 -23.58 25.60 -27.84
CA ASN A 789 -24.28 24.91 -26.76
C ASN A 789 -23.97 23.41 -26.76
N LYS A 790 -24.01 22.75 -27.93
CA LYS A 790 -23.64 21.35 -28.05
C LYS A 790 -22.21 21.09 -27.60
N GLN A 791 -21.25 21.86 -28.05
CA GLN A 791 -19.83 21.73 -27.67
C GLN A 791 -19.64 22.00 -26.19
N LEU A 792 -20.23 23.07 -25.64
CA LEU A 792 -20.15 23.41 -24.22
C LEU A 792 -20.72 22.31 -23.32
N HIS A 793 -21.97 21.90 -23.55
CA HIS A 793 -22.66 20.93 -22.71
C HIS A 793 -22.03 19.54 -22.77
N ARG A 794 -21.55 19.09 -23.96
CA ARG A 794 -20.77 17.85 -24.10
C ARG A 794 -19.44 17.92 -23.33
N THR A 795 -18.75 19.06 -23.39
CA THR A 795 -17.51 19.28 -22.64
C THR A 795 -17.79 19.22 -21.14
N ILE A 796 -18.82 19.92 -20.64
CA ILE A 796 -19.19 19.89 -19.21
C ILE A 796 -19.50 18.45 -18.75
N ALA A 797 -20.36 17.73 -19.48
CA ALA A 797 -20.72 16.36 -19.13
C ALA A 797 -19.49 15.44 -19.07
N GLY A 798 -18.64 15.50 -20.07
CA GLY A 798 -17.43 14.68 -20.13
C GLY A 798 -16.40 15.05 -19.06
N VAL A 799 -16.21 16.33 -18.77
CA VAL A 799 -15.27 16.81 -17.73
C VAL A 799 -15.77 16.41 -16.32
N ARG A 800 -17.07 16.53 -16.05
CA ARG A 800 -17.65 16.09 -14.78
C ARG A 800 -17.39 14.60 -14.54
N ASP A 801 -17.73 13.76 -15.52
CA ASP A 801 -17.53 12.31 -15.44
C ASP A 801 -16.04 11.96 -15.25
N ASP A 802 -15.15 12.66 -15.94
CA ASP A 802 -13.71 12.42 -15.82
C ASP A 802 -13.13 12.83 -14.46
N TYR A 803 -13.54 13.97 -13.89
CA TYR A 803 -13.10 14.38 -12.55
C TYR A 803 -13.61 13.39 -11.47
N GLU A 804 -14.85 12.93 -11.58
CA GLU A 804 -15.42 11.95 -10.63
C GLU A 804 -14.64 10.62 -10.61
N HIS A 805 -14.05 10.26 -11.76
CA HIS A 805 -13.33 9.00 -11.95
C HIS A 805 -11.80 9.14 -11.98
N LEU A 806 -11.24 10.29 -11.58
CA LEU A 806 -9.79 10.54 -11.57
C LEU A 806 -9.13 10.37 -12.95
N ARG A 807 -9.86 10.72 -14.02
CA ARG A 807 -9.36 10.67 -15.40
C ARG A 807 -8.88 12.05 -15.88
N ASP A 808 -7.96 12.66 -15.12
CA ASP A 808 -7.51 14.03 -15.33
C ASP A 808 -6.86 14.26 -16.69
N ASN A 809 -6.23 13.24 -17.27
CA ASN A 809 -5.64 13.32 -18.61
C ASN A 809 -6.70 13.55 -19.70
N THR A 810 -7.87 12.96 -19.58
CA THR A 810 -8.98 13.21 -20.51
C THR A 810 -9.69 14.53 -20.25
N VAL A 811 -9.71 15.01 -18.99
CA VAL A 811 -10.11 16.38 -18.66
C VAL A 811 -9.24 17.39 -19.43
N VAL A 812 -7.91 17.27 -19.31
CA VAL A 812 -6.98 18.15 -19.99
C VAL A 812 -7.23 18.17 -21.51
N ALA A 813 -7.41 17.00 -22.12
CA ALA A 813 -7.69 16.87 -23.56
C ALA A 813 -8.99 17.61 -23.95
N LYS A 814 -10.08 17.40 -23.20
CA LYS A 814 -11.38 18.04 -23.46
C LYS A 814 -11.32 19.57 -23.30
N LEU A 815 -10.61 20.04 -22.28
CA LEU A 815 -10.44 21.49 -22.07
C LEU A 815 -9.58 22.13 -23.17
N ILE A 816 -8.56 21.44 -23.66
CA ILE A 816 -7.77 21.89 -24.81
C ILE A 816 -8.64 21.94 -26.08
N GLU A 817 -9.43 20.91 -26.34
CA GLU A 817 -10.35 20.87 -27.51
C GLU A 817 -11.34 22.04 -27.48
N PHE A 818 -11.99 22.26 -26.33
CA PHE A 818 -12.97 23.34 -26.21
C PHE A 818 -12.33 24.73 -26.28
N THR A 819 -11.15 24.91 -25.69
CA THR A 819 -10.38 26.14 -25.81
C THR A 819 -10.00 26.42 -27.28
N ASN A 820 -9.56 25.40 -28.00
CA ASN A 820 -9.24 25.51 -29.43
C ASN A 820 -10.48 25.81 -30.28
N TYR A 821 -11.64 25.20 -29.95
CA TYR A 821 -12.91 25.49 -30.63
C TYR A 821 -13.28 26.99 -30.50
N LEU A 822 -13.26 27.50 -29.25
CA LEU A 822 -13.58 28.92 -29.02
C LEU A 822 -12.58 29.88 -29.69
N THR A 823 -11.30 29.56 -29.63
CA THR A 823 -10.25 30.38 -30.27
C THR A 823 -10.42 30.44 -31.78
N LYS A 824 -10.78 29.34 -32.41
CA LYS A 824 -10.99 29.25 -33.87
C LYS A 824 -12.30 29.92 -34.30
N THR A 825 -13.37 29.69 -33.54
CA THR A 825 -14.70 30.22 -33.90
C THR A 825 -14.81 31.72 -33.64
N TYR A 826 -14.13 32.22 -32.60
CA TYR A 826 -14.24 33.58 -32.11
C TYR A 826 -12.89 34.30 -32.03
N PRO A 827 -12.19 34.54 -33.15
CA PRO A 827 -10.84 35.11 -33.10
C PRO A 827 -10.79 36.58 -32.58
N SER A 828 -11.94 37.29 -32.53
CA SER A 828 -12.05 38.67 -32.07
C SER A 828 -12.72 38.83 -30.71
N GLY A 829 -13.00 37.74 -30.01
CA GLY A 829 -13.62 37.74 -28.67
C GLY A 829 -14.71 36.67 -28.54
N ALA A 830 -14.51 35.72 -27.64
CA ALA A 830 -15.46 34.62 -27.38
C ALA A 830 -16.62 35.07 -26.48
N PRO A 831 -17.81 34.41 -26.61
CA PRO A 831 -18.94 34.73 -25.76
C PRO A 831 -18.64 34.45 -24.29
N ARG A 832 -18.95 35.39 -23.40
CA ARG A 832 -18.83 35.25 -21.95
C ARG A 832 -19.53 33.96 -21.44
N ALA A 833 -20.71 33.67 -22.01
CA ALA A 833 -21.51 32.50 -21.66
C ALA A 833 -20.82 31.15 -21.90
N ALA A 834 -19.80 31.09 -22.80
CA ALA A 834 -18.97 29.91 -23.02
C ALA A 834 -17.65 29.93 -22.21
N VAL A 835 -17.05 31.15 -22.09
CA VAL A 835 -15.76 31.31 -21.41
C VAL A 835 -15.89 31.13 -19.88
N THR A 836 -16.96 31.64 -19.28
CA THR A 836 -17.18 31.51 -17.82
C THR A 836 -17.23 30.04 -17.37
N PRO A 837 -18.04 29.15 -17.97
CA PRO A 837 -18.01 27.75 -17.64
C PRO A 837 -16.65 27.06 -17.92
N LEU A 838 -15.94 27.46 -18.96
CA LEU A 838 -14.60 26.96 -19.26
C LEU A 838 -13.63 27.27 -18.11
N VAL A 839 -13.61 28.52 -17.60
CA VAL A 839 -12.78 28.90 -16.46
C VAL A 839 -13.14 28.09 -15.20
N GLN A 840 -14.43 27.88 -14.95
CA GLN A 840 -14.89 27.00 -13.84
C GLN A 840 -14.41 25.56 -14.00
N MET A 841 -14.46 25.00 -15.21
CA MET A 841 -13.96 23.65 -15.47
C MET A 841 -12.43 23.52 -15.32
N VAL A 842 -11.69 24.57 -15.60
CA VAL A 842 -10.22 24.62 -15.44
C VAL A 842 -9.81 24.77 -13.98
N ALA A 843 -10.65 25.37 -13.13
CA ALA A 843 -10.30 25.75 -11.76
C ALA A 843 -9.72 24.62 -10.90
N PRO A 844 -10.23 23.39 -10.91
CA PRO A 844 -9.61 22.29 -10.14
C PRO A 844 -8.19 21.97 -10.61
N LEU A 845 -7.95 22.04 -11.91
CA LEU A 845 -6.70 21.64 -12.56
C LEU A 845 -5.61 22.73 -12.45
N ALA A 846 -5.95 23.97 -12.79
CA ALA A 846 -5.05 25.14 -12.80
C ALA A 846 -5.68 26.29 -12.00
N PRO A 847 -5.66 26.20 -10.66
CA PRO A 847 -6.47 27.08 -9.82
C PRO A 847 -6.04 28.55 -9.81
N HIS A 848 -4.75 28.84 -9.99
CA HIS A 848 -4.26 30.21 -9.89
C HIS A 848 -4.68 31.05 -11.12
N ILE A 849 -4.48 30.53 -12.33
CA ILE A 849 -4.93 31.18 -13.53
C ILE A 849 -6.46 31.30 -13.57
N ALA A 850 -7.16 30.27 -13.10
CA ALA A 850 -8.62 30.26 -13.03
C ALA A 850 -9.15 31.36 -12.10
N GLU A 851 -8.59 31.54 -10.92
CA GLU A 851 -8.92 32.64 -9.99
C GLU A 851 -8.70 34.00 -10.63
N GLU A 852 -7.55 34.20 -11.30
CA GLU A 852 -7.24 35.47 -11.94
C GLU A 852 -8.19 35.79 -13.10
N LEU A 853 -8.49 34.81 -13.93
CA LEU A 853 -9.47 34.96 -15.02
C LEU A 853 -10.87 35.20 -14.50
N TRP A 854 -11.26 34.52 -13.42
CA TRP A 854 -12.55 34.71 -12.74
C TRP A 854 -12.72 36.14 -12.23
N ALA A 855 -11.69 36.69 -11.58
CA ALA A 855 -11.68 38.08 -11.13
C ALA A 855 -11.73 39.06 -12.32
N LYS A 856 -11.01 38.80 -13.40
CA LYS A 856 -11.06 39.64 -14.61
C LYS A 856 -12.42 39.61 -15.32
N LEU A 857 -13.14 38.51 -15.23
CA LEU A 857 -14.52 38.38 -15.72
C LEU A 857 -15.54 39.18 -14.87
N GLY A 858 -15.10 39.81 -13.78
CA GLY A 858 -15.91 40.69 -12.94
C GLY A 858 -16.52 40.05 -11.68
N HIS A 859 -16.08 38.84 -11.30
CA HIS A 859 -16.52 38.20 -10.09
C HIS A 859 -15.70 38.66 -8.87
N ALA A 860 -16.38 38.94 -7.76
CA ALA A 860 -15.74 39.45 -6.53
C ALA A 860 -15.27 38.30 -5.58
N ASP A 861 -15.94 37.17 -5.63
CA ASP A 861 -15.69 36.03 -4.76
C ASP A 861 -14.72 35.04 -5.40
N THR A 862 -14.08 34.21 -4.60
CA THR A 862 -13.20 33.13 -5.07
C THR A 862 -13.97 32.10 -5.90
N ILE A 863 -13.36 31.58 -6.97
CA ILE A 863 -13.92 30.50 -7.78
C ILE A 863 -13.95 29.14 -7.02
N THR A 864 -13.21 29.01 -5.93
CA THR A 864 -13.04 27.75 -5.19
C THR A 864 -14.37 27.11 -4.78
N PHE A 865 -15.37 27.91 -4.43
CA PHE A 865 -16.69 27.44 -3.97
C PHE A 865 -17.82 27.70 -4.97
N GLU A 866 -17.50 28.24 -6.15
CA GLU A 866 -18.52 28.43 -7.18
C GLU A 866 -19.06 27.08 -7.65
N PRO A 867 -20.39 26.93 -7.81
CA PRO A 867 -20.98 25.69 -8.30
C PRO A 867 -20.37 25.26 -9.64
N PHE A 868 -19.94 24.01 -9.71
CA PHE A 868 -19.42 23.45 -10.96
C PHE A 868 -20.50 23.48 -12.05
N PRO A 869 -20.17 23.82 -13.32
CA PRO A 869 -21.15 23.93 -14.38
C PRO A 869 -21.99 22.68 -14.56
N THR A 870 -23.29 22.87 -14.85
CA THR A 870 -24.23 21.81 -15.18
C THR A 870 -24.47 21.77 -16.69
N PHE A 871 -25.00 20.65 -17.18
CA PHE A 871 -25.31 20.45 -18.59
C PHE A 871 -26.76 20.07 -18.78
N GLU A 872 -27.27 20.33 -19.97
CA GLU A 872 -28.60 19.92 -20.41
C GLU A 872 -28.48 18.72 -21.34
N GLU A 873 -29.18 17.62 -21.02
CA GLU A 873 -29.13 16.38 -21.80
C GLU A 873 -29.56 16.54 -23.26
N SER A 874 -30.45 17.49 -23.54
CA SER A 874 -30.91 17.82 -24.90
C SER A 874 -29.78 18.17 -25.87
N PHE A 875 -28.67 18.74 -25.35
CA PHE A 875 -27.48 19.07 -26.17
C PHE A 875 -26.48 17.92 -26.31
N LEU A 876 -26.67 16.82 -25.57
CA LEU A 876 -25.80 15.66 -25.66
C LEU A 876 -26.22 14.70 -26.77
N VAL A 877 -27.48 14.77 -27.17
CA VAL A 877 -28.04 13.90 -28.19
C VAL A 877 -27.89 14.56 -29.55
N ASP A 878 -27.25 13.89 -30.49
CA ASP A 878 -27.24 14.34 -31.87
C ASP A 878 -28.63 14.14 -32.46
N ALA A 879 -29.16 15.20 -33.07
CA ALA A 879 -30.42 15.11 -33.80
C ALA A 879 -30.32 14.10 -34.97
N THR A 880 -29.09 13.88 -35.46
CA THR A 880 -28.80 12.91 -36.53
C THR A 880 -27.51 12.14 -36.18
N ILE A 881 -27.48 10.86 -36.61
CA ILE A 881 -26.29 10.02 -36.58
C ILE A 881 -25.87 9.68 -38.01
N GLU A 882 -24.57 9.63 -38.26
CA GLU A 882 -24.00 9.16 -39.52
C GLU A 882 -23.98 7.62 -39.53
N LEU A 883 -24.73 7.00 -40.42
CA LEU A 883 -24.75 5.55 -40.57
C LEU A 883 -23.98 5.11 -41.83
N PRO A 884 -23.09 4.12 -41.75
CA PRO A 884 -22.51 3.52 -42.93
C PRO A 884 -23.55 2.73 -43.71
N VAL A 885 -23.60 2.93 -45.03
CA VAL A 885 -24.40 2.15 -45.98
C VAL A 885 -23.48 1.17 -46.68
N GLN A 886 -23.79 -0.10 -46.49
CA GLN A 886 -23.13 -1.21 -47.16
C GLN A 886 -23.91 -1.64 -48.41
N ILE A 887 -23.18 -2.03 -49.44
CA ILE A 887 -23.72 -2.73 -50.62
C ILE A 887 -23.04 -4.10 -50.68
N ASN A 888 -23.85 -5.16 -50.57
CA ASN A 888 -23.36 -6.52 -50.49
C ASN A 888 -22.22 -6.70 -49.43
N GLY A 889 -22.43 -6.12 -48.23
CA GLY A 889 -21.52 -6.26 -47.09
C GLY A 889 -20.27 -5.34 -47.09
N LYS A 890 -20.11 -4.43 -48.08
CA LYS A 890 -18.99 -3.49 -48.14
C LYS A 890 -19.51 -2.06 -48.00
N VAL A 891 -18.95 -1.27 -47.08
CA VAL A 891 -19.31 0.14 -46.91
C VAL A 891 -18.98 0.90 -48.20
N LYS A 892 -19.96 1.59 -48.74
CA LYS A 892 -19.90 2.34 -50.02
C LYS A 892 -20.39 3.78 -49.93
N ALA A 893 -21.25 4.06 -48.94
CA ALA A 893 -21.77 5.41 -48.69
C ALA A 893 -21.98 5.60 -47.16
N ARG A 894 -22.25 6.86 -46.78
CA ARG A 894 -22.66 7.23 -45.41
C ARG A 894 -23.82 8.18 -45.48
N ILE A 895 -24.80 8.02 -44.65
CA ILE A 895 -26.03 8.84 -44.62
C ILE A 895 -26.24 9.39 -43.21
N ASN A 896 -26.76 10.58 -43.09
CA ASN A 896 -27.22 11.17 -41.83
C ASN A 896 -28.71 10.80 -41.65
N VAL A 897 -29.02 10.16 -40.52
CA VAL A 897 -30.40 9.80 -40.16
C VAL A 897 -30.73 10.37 -38.79
N PRO A 898 -32.00 10.79 -38.52
CA PRO A 898 -32.41 11.16 -37.18
C PRO A 898 -32.13 10.03 -36.18
N THR A 899 -31.68 10.37 -34.97
CA THR A 899 -31.35 9.40 -33.92
C THR A 899 -32.57 8.55 -33.51
N ASP A 900 -33.77 9.09 -33.65
CA ASP A 900 -35.07 8.49 -33.37
C ASP A 900 -35.77 7.87 -34.60
N ALA A 901 -35.05 7.84 -35.74
CA ALA A 901 -35.61 7.30 -36.99
C ALA A 901 -35.98 5.82 -36.86
N SER A 902 -37.19 5.47 -37.32
CA SER A 902 -37.61 4.08 -37.40
C SER A 902 -36.76 3.30 -38.42
N LYS A 903 -36.87 1.96 -38.41
CA LYS A 903 -36.17 1.14 -39.43
C LYS A 903 -36.65 1.51 -40.84
N GLU A 904 -37.95 1.75 -40.99
CA GLU A 904 -38.61 2.14 -42.23
C GLU A 904 -38.13 3.50 -42.73
N ASP A 905 -38.01 4.50 -41.80
CA ASP A 905 -37.49 5.83 -42.15
C ASP A 905 -36.02 5.76 -42.52
N THR A 906 -35.22 4.98 -41.77
CA THR A 906 -33.79 4.78 -42.05
C THR A 906 -33.58 4.10 -43.42
N GLU A 907 -34.38 3.12 -43.76
CA GLU A 907 -34.39 2.46 -45.07
C GLU A 907 -34.72 3.48 -46.16
N SER A 908 -35.79 4.25 -45.96
CA SER A 908 -36.22 5.27 -46.92
C SER A 908 -35.16 6.34 -47.18
N LEU A 909 -34.52 6.81 -46.12
CA LEU A 909 -33.43 7.79 -46.22
C LEU A 909 -32.20 7.21 -46.93
N ALA A 910 -31.86 5.94 -46.66
CA ALA A 910 -30.72 5.29 -47.32
C ALA A 910 -30.97 5.10 -48.83
N LEU A 911 -32.19 4.76 -49.21
CA LEU A 911 -32.58 4.60 -50.63
C LEU A 911 -32.74 5.96 -51.33
N ALA A 912 -33.01 7.05 -50.60
CA ALA A 912 -33.15 8.38 -51.14
C ALA A 912 -31.81 9.10 -51.36
N ASP A 913 -30.73 8.65 -50.71
CA ASP A 913 -29.40 9.23 -50.80
C ASP A 913 -28.84 9.18 -52.25
N GLU A 914 -28.33 10.29 -52.74
CA GLU A 914 -27.83 10.39 -54.12
C GLU A 914 -26.70 9.42 -54.43
N ARG A 915 -25.77 9.24 -53.48
CA ARG A 915 -24.63 8.35 -53.64
C ARG A 915 -25.07 6.89 -53.66
N VAL A 916 -26.06 6.54 -52.80
CA VAL A 916 -26.66 5.19 -52.79
C VAL A 916 -27.41 4.91 -54.06
N LYS A 917 -28.18 5.88 -54.58
CA LYS A 917 -28.86 5.74 -55.90
C LYS A 917 -27.88 5.50 -57.03
N GLU A 918 -26.77 6.28 -57.12
CA GLU A 918 -25.73 6.05 -58.11
C GLU A 918 -25.15 4.64 -58.06
N LEU A 919 -24.90 4.17 -56.88
CA LEU A 919 -24.29 2.84 -56.65
C LEU A 919 -25.22 1.66 -56.92
N THR A 920 -26.55 1.91 -56.87
CA THR A 920 -27.59 0.92 -57.12
C THR A 920 -28.25 1.09 -58.49
N ASP A 921 -27.87 2.09 -59.29
CA ASP A 921 -28.40 2.32 -60.60
C ASP A 921 -28.18 1.12 -61.52
N GLY A 922 -29.26 0.72 -62.20
CA GLY A 922 -29.25 -0.49 -63.06
C GLY A 922 -29.21 -1.84 -62.33
N LYS A 923 -29.33 -1.88 -61.01
CA LYS A 923 -29.29 -3.08 -60.18
C LYS A 923 -30.62 -3.25 -59.46
N ASN A 924 -31.03 -4.50 -59.18
CA ASN A 924 -32.21 -4.80 -58.41
C ASN A 924 -31.88 -4.91 -56.92
N VAL A 925 -32.45 -4.04 -56.09
CA VAL A 925 -32.35 -4.14 -54.62
C VAL A 925 -33.24 -5.29 -54.11
N VAL A 926 -32.63 -6.41 -53.78
CA VAL A 926 -33.30 -7.64 -53.36
C VAL A 926 -33.74 -7.57 -51.90
N LYS A 927 -32.95 -6.90 -51.04
CA LYS A 927 -33.21 -6.80 -49.61
C LYS A 927 -32.45 -5.62 -48.99
N VAL A 928 -33.14 -4.91 -48.08
CA VAL A 928 -32.52 -3.91 -47.22
C VAL A 928 -32.48 -4.44 -45.77
N ILE A 929 -31.34 -4.38 -45.14
CA ILE A 929 -31.12 -4.79 -43.74
C ILE A 929 -30.71 -3.55 -42.97
N VAL A 930 -31.59 -3.05 -42.10
CA VAL A 930 -31.34 -1.93 -41.22
C VAL A 930 -31.01 -2.47 -39.83
N VAL A 931 -29.80 -2.13 -39.32
CA VAL A 931 -29.40 -2.30 -37.94
C VAL A 931 -29.51 -0.93 -37.27
N PRO A 932 -30.51 -0.67 -36.43
CA PRO A 932 -30.75 0.66 -35.87
C PRO A 932 -29.51 1.22 -35.15
N GLY A 933 -29.18 2.46 -35.40
CA GLY A 933 -28.04 3.12 -34.79
C GLY A 933 -26.64 2.60 -35.21
N ARG A 934 -26.58 1.63 -36.18
CA ARG A 934 -25.28 1.02 -36.56
C ARG A 934 -24.99 1.03 -38.06
N MET A 935 -25.91 0.60 -38.89
CA MET A 935 -25.65 0.50 -40.32
C MET A 935 -26.92 0.14 -41.15
N VAL A 936 -26.82 0.41 -42.43
CA VAL A 936 -27.78 -0.11 -43.44
C VAL A 936 -26.99 -0.98 -44.44
N ASN A 937 -27.50 -2.15 -44.78
CA ASN A 937 -26.89 -3.00 -45.83
C ASN A 937 -27.92 -3.34 -46.92
N LEU A 938 -27.60 -2.94 -48.15
CA LEU A 938 -28.34 -3.20 -49.34
C LEU A 938 -27.80 -4.45 -50.05
N VAL A 939 -28.65 -5.43 -50.21
CA VAL A 939 -28.34 -6.62 -51.04
C VAL A 939 -28.82 -6.36 -52.43
N VAL A 940 -27.92 -6.19 -53.37
CA VAL A 940 -28.23 -5.89 -54.78
C VAL A 940 -27.76 -7.01 -55.71
N LYS A 941 -28.54 -7.26 -56.76
CA LYS A 941 -28.27 -8.21 -57.85
C LYS A 941 -28.28 -7.52 -59.21
#